data_e4fe7ad676a72279a8bd8b39cf34edcb
#
_entry.id   e4fe7ad676a72279a8bd8b39cf34edcb
#
_cell.length_a   1.000
_cell.length_b   1.000
_cell.length_c   1.000
_cell.angle_alpha   90.00
_cell.angle_beta   90.00
_cell.angle_gamma   90.00
#
_symmetry.space_group_name_H-M   'P 1'
#
loop_
_entity.id
_entity.type
_entity.pdbx_description
1 polymer ?
#
loop_
_entity_poly.entity_id
_entity_poly.type
_entity_poly.pdbx_seq_one_letter_code
_entity_poly.pdbx_strand_id
1 'polypeptide(L)'
;MTLKDLRIGESAKITAVGGEGALRQHFLDMGVVPGAEIKLMKLAPMGDPMEFRIHGYELTLRLADAEKIEADPIACETVCPKPAADAGKSGEKQEDQDRRGRKKEARAAAKSHHPGLGEGGIYHVKTDGKPLPEGTTLTFALAGNQNCGKTTLFNQLTGANQHVGNFPGVTVDRKDGVIRGHDNTLVTDLPGIYSMSPYTSEEIVTRQFLLDDKPKGIINIVDATNIERNLYLTMQLMELDIPMVLALNMMDEVRENGGTIRVNEMEEALGIPVIPISAAKNEGISELIDHAIHVAQYQEKPGRADFCDPQDHNGAVHRCLHGIMHLIEDHAAKAGIPVRFAASKLAEGDQMILQQLELEENEKEMLRHIICQMEEERGMDQAAAIADMRFAFIQQICGATVVKPHESKEHARSVKIDQILTGKYTAIPAFVGIMGLVFWLTFGVIGAWLSGLLDMGISALTELTDAGLTAYGINPVVHSLIINGIFEGVGSVLSFLPIIVTLFFFLSILEDSGYMARVAFVMDKLLRKIGLSGRSIVPMLIGFGCTVPGVMASRTLPSERDRKMTILLTPFMSCSAKLPIYGFFSAAFFPGKSALVMIILYFTGILVGILFALIARGAVFKGEPVPFVMELPNYRMPGAKNVGQLLWEKAKDFLERAFTVIFLATIVIWCLQTFDTRLNVVTDSQDSLLAMLAGVIAPVFAPLGFGDWRISTALITGFMAKESVVATLTVLTEGISITSLLTPLSAAALLVFCLLYTPCVAAITSIKRELGGKWAALVVVMQCVIAWLCAFAVYTIGGLL
;
A
#
# COMPACT_ATOMS: atom_id res chain seq x y z
N MET A 1 32.11 9.13 12.41
CA MET A 1 31.76 7.77 11.97
C MET A 1 30.46 7.81 11.18
N THR A 2 30.08 6.72 10.51
CA THR A 2 28.77 6.69 9.82
C THR A 2 27.71 5.99 10.66
N LEU A 3 26.43 6.23 10.36
CA LEU A 3 25.34 5.54 11.09
C LEU A 3 25.41 4.01 10.97
N LYS A 4 26.05 3.51 9.91
CA LYS A 4 26.30 2.06 9.70
C LYS A 4 27.16 1.45 10.81
N ASP A 5 28.05 2.21 11.41
CA ASP A 5 29.04 1.74 12.38
C ASP A 5 28.48 1.64 13.81
N LEU A 6 27.27 2.18 14.05
CA LEU A 6 26.57 2.15 15.34
C LEU A 6 26.22 0.72 15.75
N ARG A 7 26.36 0.44 17.05
CA ARG A 7 25.88 -0.81 17.66
C ARG A 7 24.47 -0.65 18.21
N ILE A 8 23.76 -1.75 18.32
CA ILE A 8 22.39 -1.76 18.87
C ILE A 8 22.41 -1.14 20.27
N GLY A 9 21.57 -0.10 20.45
CA GLY A 9 21.45 0.66 21.69
C GLY A 9 22.36 1.90 21.78
N GLU A 10 23.30 2.10 20.87
CA GLU A 10 24.14 3.30 20.82
C GLU A 10 23.39 4.49 20.23
N SER A 11 23.66 5.69 20.76
CA SER A 11 23.17 6.96 20.27
C SER A 11 24.32 7.76 19.63
N ALA A 12 23.98 8.53 18.61
CA ALA A 12 24.92 9.45 17.95
C ALA A 12 24.21 10.74 17.57
N LYS A 13 24.97 11.81 17.40
CA LYS A 13 24.49 13.09 16.87
C LYS A 13 24.88 13.19 15.40
N ILE A 14 23.93 13.43 14.52
CA ILE A 14 24.16 13.55 13.08
C ILE A 14 25.00 14.81 12.83
N THR A 15 26.09 14.66 12.07
CA THR A 15 26.98 15.79 11.70
C THR A 15 26.77 16.20 10.26
N ALA A 16 26.59 15.23 9.36
CA ALA A 16 26.32 15.51 7.94
C ALA A 16 25.43 14.43 7.30
N VAL A 17 24.60 14.85 6.37
CA VAL A 17 23.73 13.97 5.58
C VAL A 17 24.22 14.00 4.14
N GLY A 18 24.90 12.92 3.73
CA GLY A 18 25.43 12.77 2.38
C GLY A 18 24.36 12.25 1.40
N GLY A 19 24.77 12.13 0.15
CA GLY A 19 23.90 11.77 -0.96
C GLY A 19 23.47 12.99 -1.77
N GLU A 20 22.77 12.76 -2.88
CA GLU A 20 22.34 13.81 -3.79
C GLU A 20 20.87 13.62 -4.20
N GLY A 21 20.23 14.71 -4.63
CA GLY A 21 18.90 14.70 -5.23
C GLY A 21 17.77 14.33 -4.26
N ALA A 22 16.70 13.76 -4.81
CA ALA A 22 15.44 13.51 -4.12
C ALA A 22 15.56 12.56 -2.91
N LEU A 23 16.51 11.62 -2.93
CA LEU A 23 16.74 10.69 -1.81
C LEU A 23 17.27 11.42 -0.57
N ARG A 24 18.23 12.31 -0.76
CA ARG A 24 18.79 13.12 0.33
C ARG A 24 17.73 14.04 0.92
N GLN A 25 16.96 14.70 0.05
CA GLN A 25 15.82 15.52 0.50
C GLN A 25 14.84 14.70 1.33
N HIS A 26 14.55 13.47 0.90
CA HIS A 26 13.66 12.58 1.66
C HIS A 26 14.19 12.24 3.06
N PHE A 27 15.50 12.05 3.24
CA PHE A 27 16.09 11.87 4.58
C PHE A 27 15.91 13.12 5.46
N LEU A 28 16.15 14.30 4.89
CA LEU A 28 15.95 15.57 5.60
C LEU A 28 14.48 15.77 5.98
N ASP A 29 13.56 15.52 5.08
CA ASP A 29 12.10 15.58 5.32
C ASP A 29 11.64 14.58 6.39
N MET A 30 12.40 13.49 6.58
CA MET A 30 12.20 12.49 7.62
C MET A 30 12.92 12.85 8.93
N GLY A 31 13.45 14.05 9.06
CA GLY A 31 14.10 14.55 10.29
C GLY A 31 15.54 14.05 10.50
N VAL A 32 16.15 13.44 9.50
CA VAL A 32 17.58 13.13 9.53
C VAL A 32 18.34 14.40 9.15
N VAL A 33 18.47 15.30 10.12
CA VAL A 33 19.11 16.61 9.94
C VAL A 33 20.38 16.70 10.77
N PRO A 34 21.39 17.50 10.34
CA PRO A 34 22.55 17.77 11.16
C PRO A 34 22.14 18.33 12.54
N GLY A 35 22.73 17.82 13.60
CA GLY A 35 22.38 18.20 14.96
C GLY A 35 21.36 17.29 15.65
N ALA A 36 20.58 16.48 14.90
CA ALA A 36 19.61 15.57 15.47
C ALA A 36 20.27 14.37 16.17
N GLU A 37 19.70 13.96 17.29
CA GLU A 37 20.10 12.73 18.00
C GLU A 37 19.39 11.51 17.41
N ILE A 38 20.16 10.48 17.08
CA ILE A 38 19.66 9.23 16.51
C ILE A 38 20.20 8.04 17.31
N LYS A 39 19.35 7.05 17.53
CA LYS A 39 19.70 5.82 18.27
C LYS A 39 19.37 4.58 17.46
N LEU A 40 20.33 3.65 17.34
CA LEU A 40 20.10 2.36 16.71
C LEU A 40 19.31 1.43 17.63
N MET A 41 18.10 1.05 17.22
CA MET A 41 17.22 0.20 18.01
C MET A 41 17.42 -1.29 17.69
N LYS A 42 17.41 -1.66 16.42
CA LYS A 42 17.60 -3.06 15.98
C LYS A 42 18.05 -3.14 14.52
N LEU A 43 18.47 -4.34 14.13
CA LEU A 43 18.79 -4.70 12.75
C LEU A 43 17.78 -5.71 12.25
N ALA A 44 17.44 -5.66 10.96
CA ALA A 44 16.68 -6.72 10.32
C ALA A 44 17.41 -8.07 10.47
N PRO A 45 16.73 -9.23 10.41
CA PRO A 45 17.31 -10.56 10.65
C PRO A 45 18.57 -10.86 9.83
N MET A 46 18.67 -10.26 8.65
CA MET A 46 19.84 -10.40 7.76
C MET A 46 20.87 -9.27 7.92
N GLY A 47 20.71 -8.40 8.94
CA GLY A 47 21.58 -7.26 9.22
C GLY A 47 21.30 -6.02 8.37
N ASP A 48 20.25 -6.01 7.54
CA ASP A 48 19.88 -4.90 6.66
C ASP A 48 18.39 -5.04 6.28
N PRO A 49 17.53 -4.00 6.45
CA PRO A 49 17.83 -2.63 6.92
C PRO A 49 18.07 -2.49 8.43
N MET A 50 18.51 -1.30 8.84
CA MET A 50 18.68 -0.85 10.23
C MET A 50 17.46 -0.04 10.67
N GLU A 51 17.05 -0.19 11.93
CA GLU A 51 15.97 0.59 12.53
C GLU A 51 16.52 1.54 13.59
N PHE A 52 16.27 2.81 13.39
CA PHE A 52 16.70 3.91 14.24
C PHE A 52 15.52 4.57 14.92
N ARG A 53 15.77 5.17 16.08
CA ARG A 53 14.85 6.11 16.73
C ARG A 53 15.40 7.52 16.58
N ILE A 54 14.59 8.43 16.04
CA ILE A 54 14.89 9.85 15.85
C ILE A 54 13.62 10.67 16.16
N HIS A 55 13.71 11.80 16.83
CA HIS A 55 12.58 12.67 17.20
C HIS A 55 11.37 11.94 17.81
N GLY A 56 11.63 10.81 18.52
CA GLY A 56 10.59 10.04 19.19
C GLY A 56 9.88 8.98 18.34
N TYR A 57 10.18 8.84 17.05
CA TYR A 57 9.62 7.80 16.16
C TYR A 57 10.70 6.87 15.60
N GLU A 58 10.27 5.75 15.03
CA GLU A 58 11.14 4.70 14.46
C GLU A 58 11.25 4.85 12.95
N LEU A 59 12.50 4.89 12.47
CA LEU A 59 12.84 5.05 11.06
C LEU A 59 13.73 3.90 10.62
N THR A 60 13.43 3.29 9.46
CA THR A 60 14.29 2.26 8.88
C THR A 60 15.14 2.83 7.75
N LEU A 61 16.45 2.55 7.78
CA LEU A 61 17.41 2.90 6.73
C LEU A 61 18.17 1.66 6.28
N ARG A 62 18.46 1.57 4.98
CA ARG A 62 19.36 0.54 4.46
C ARG A 62 20.80 0.84 4.89
N LEU A 63 21.63 -0.22 5.01
CA LEU A 63 23.06 -0.07 5.30
C LEU A 63 23.76 0.89 4.33
N ALA A 64 23.42 0.82 3.02
CA ALA A 64 24.00 1.68 2.01
C ALA A 64 23.59 3.17 2.17
N ASP A 65 22.43 3.43 2.77
CA ASP A 65 21.94 4.78 3.05
C ASP A 65 22.51 5.27 4.38
N ALA A 66 22.58 4.42 5.40
CA ALA A 66 23.21 4.72 6.70
C ALA A 66 24.72 5.02 6.56
N GLU A 67 25.38 4.46 5.55
CA GLU A 67 26.79 4.72 5.24
C GLU A 67 27.05 6.16 4.72
N LYS A 68 26.02 6.81 4.19
CA LYS A 68 26.10 8.19 3.68
C LYS A 68 25.86 9.25 4.75
N ILE A 69 25.44 8.85 5.93
CA ILE A 69 25.09 9.78 7.02
C ILE A 69 26.21 9.72 8.06
N GLU A 70 26.89 10.85 8.24
CA GLU A 70 27.95 10.99 9.23
C GLU A 70 27.39 11.38 10.60
N ALA A 71 27.94 10.82 11.66
CA ALA A 71 27.48 11.08 13.00
C ALA A 71 28.63 10.94 14.02
N ASP A 72 28.56 11.69 15.11
CA ASP A 72 29.44 11.61 16.24
C ASP A 72 28.77 10.82 17.37
N PRO A 73 29.46 9.82 17.96
CA PRO A 73 28.90 9.04 19.05
C PRO A 73 28.69 9.91 20.28
N ILE A 74 27.50 9.80 20.86
CA ILE A 74 27.21 10.39 22.15
C ILE A 74 27.76 9.43 23.21
N ALA A 75 28.75 9.89 24.01
CA ALA A 75 29.27 9.11 25.13
C ALA A 75 28.11 8.78 26.09
N CYS A 76 27.82 7.50 26.25
CA CYS A 76 26.85 7.04 27.21
C CYS A 76 27.40 7.34 28.60
N GLU A 77 26.96 8.41 29.28
CA GLU A 77 27.13 8.54 30.72
C GLU A 77 26.34 7.37 31.32
N THR A 78 27.04 6.34 31.69
CA THR A 78 26.51 5.22 32.49
C THR A 78 26.07 5.73 33.85
N VAL A 79 24.86 6.30 33.91
CA VAL A 79 24.12 6.39 35.16
C VAL A 79 23.65 4.97 35.48
N CYS A 80 24.51 4.19 36.15
CA CYS A 80 24.06 3.01 36.85
C CYS A 80 23.02 3.45 37.89
N PRO A 81 21.77 3.01 37.82
CA PRO A 81 20.88 3.18 38.95
C PRO A 81 21.41 2.30 40.08
N LYS A 82 21.95 2.91 41.12
CA LYS A 82 22.20 2.24 42.41
C LYS A 82 20.86 1.63 42.87
N PRO A 83 20.80 0.37 43.28
CA PRO A 83 19.60 -0.15 43.88
C PRO A 83 19.32 0.65 45.13
N ALA A 84 18.18 1.34 45.18
CA ALA A 84 17.67 2.02 46.35
C ALA A 84 17.30 0.91 47.36
N ALA A 85 18.03 0.92 48.45
CA ALA A 85 17.71 0.14 49.66
C ALA A 85 16.38 0.64 50.25
N ASP A 86 15.59 -0.29 50.67
CA ASP A 86 14.38 -0.21 51.45
C ASP A 86 14.02 1.19 52.04
N ALA A 87 13.04 1.82 51.43
CA ALA A 87 12.29 2.91 52.08
C ALA A 87 10.81 2.50 52.08
N GLY A 88 10.32 2.42 53.32
CA GLY A 88 9.09 1.74 53.70
C GLY A 88 7.79 2.25 53.06
N LYS A 89 6.79 1.41 53.23
CA LYS A 89 5.38 1.41 52.79
C LYS A 89 4.50 2.66 53.06
N SER A 90 5.03 3.86 53.01
CA SER A 90 4.26 5.10 53.19
C SER A 90 4.02 5.87 51.88
N GLY A 91 4.67 5.49 50.77
CA GLY A 91 4.56 6.17 49.51
C GLY A 91 3.38 5.74 48.63
N GLU A 92 2.84 4.54 48.75
CA GLU A 92 1.78 4.02 47.88
C GLU A 92 0.45 4.80 47.93
N LYS A 93 0.11 5.37 49.12
CA LYS A 93 -1.13 6.16 49.26
C LYS A 93 -1.03 7.55 48.64
N GLN A 94 0.16 8.13 48.55
CA GLN A 94 0.38 9.46 48.02
C GLN A 94 0.54 9.44 46.52
N GLU A 95 1.18 8.39 45.98
CA GLU A 95 1.25 8.18 44.52
C GLU A 95 -0.11 7.88 43.89
N ASP A 96 -0.99 7.17 44.56
CA ASP A 96 -2.33 6.85 44.04
C ASP A 96 -3.27 8.08 44.09
N GLN A 97 -3.08 8.99 45.05
CA GLN A 97 -3.78 10.26 45.08
C GLN A 97 -3.26 11.22 43.98
N ASP A 98 -1.98 11.25 43.76
CA ASP A 98 -1.35 12.06 42.67
C ASP A 98 -1.73 11.50 41.29
N ARG A 99 -1.80 10.19 41.12
CA ARG A 99 -2.32 9.56 39.90
C ARG A 99 -3.81 9.85 39.67
N ARG A 100 -4.62 9.90 40.73
CA ARG A 100 -6.05 10.27 40.64
C ARG A 100 -6.23 11.77 40.38
N GLY A 101 -5.36 12.62 40.93
CA GLY A 101 -5.30 14.05 40.66
C GLY A 101 -4.95 14.32 39.21
N ARG A 102 -3.85 13.74 38.71
CA ARG A 102 -3.41 13.85 37.30
C ARG A 102 -4.43 13.28 36.31
N LYS A 103 -5.12 12.15 36.66
CA LYS A 103 -6.23 11.65 35.83
C LYS A 103 -7.44 12.59 35.83
N LYS A 104 -7.71 13.29 36.93
CA LYS A 104 -8.77 14.30 36.99
C LYS A 104 -8.42 15.57 36.20
N GLU A 105 -7.17 16.02 36.32
CA GLU A 105 -6.65 17.16 35.56
C GLU A 105 -6.56 16.85 34.05
N ALA A 106 -6.09 15.67 33.65
CA ALA A 106 -6.11 15.19 32.27
C ALA A 106 -7.53 15.05 31.73
N ARG A 107 -8.50 14.61 32.55
CA ARG A 107 -9.93 14.59 32.18
C ARG A 107 -10.56 15.98 32.15
N ALA A 108 -10.10 16.90 32.97
CA ALA A 108 -10.53 18.31 32.97
C ALA A 108 -9.93 19.07 31.75
N ALA A 109 -8.64 18.82 31.44
CA ALA A 109 -7.98 19.37 30.24
C ALA A 109 -8.60 18.80 28.94
N ALA A 110 -9.02 17.53 28.94
CA ALA A 110 -9.75 16.92 27.81
C ALA A 110 -11.17 17.45 27.63
N LYS A 111 -11.69 18.22 28.60
CA LYS A 111 -12.95 18.96 28.54
C LYS A 111 -12.73 20.47 28.39
N SER A 112 -11.50 20.93 28.10
CA SER A 112 -11.27 22.32 27.77
C SER A 112 -12.10 22.64 26.53
N HIS A 113 -13.08 23.52 26.69
CA HIS A 113 -13.92 23.97 25.58
C HIS A 113 -13.02 24.52 24.48
N HIS A 114 -13.14 23.99 23.29
CA HIS A 114 -12.67 24.65 22.07
C HIS A 114 -13.28 26.06 22.03
N PRO A 115 -12.53 27.12 21.60
CA PRO A 115 -13.03 28.50 21.63
C PRO A 115 -14.30 28.78 20.83
N GLY A 116 -14.89 27.81 20.16
CA GLY A 116 -16.13 27.97 19.41
C GLY A 116 -15.99 28.71 18.08
N LEU A 117 -16.88 28.43 17.15
CA LEU A 117 -16.92 29.09 15.84
C LEU A 117 -17.29 30.58 15.98
N GLY A 118 -16.34 31.49 15.73
CA GLY A 118 -16.64 32.92 15.59
C GLY A 118 -16.85 33.71 16.89
N GLU A 119 -16.65 33.12 18.07
CA GLU A 119 -16.75 33.80 19.36
C GLU A 119 -15.42 34.34 19.84
N GLY A 120 -14.91 35.41 19.21
CA GLY A 120 -13.82 36.18 19.75
C GLY A 120 -12.49 35.48 20.06
N GLY A 121 -12.34 34.27 19.58
CA GLY A 121 -11.07 33.55 19.66
C GLY A 121 -10.03 34.18 18.74
N ILE A 122 -8.80 34.23 19.21
CA ILE A 122 -7.66 34.77 18.47
C ILE A 122 -7.40 34.06 17.16
N TYR A 123 -7.97 32.87 16.99
CA TYR A 123 -7.74 31.93 15.85
C TYR A 123 -8.76 32.05 14.72
N HIS A 124 -9.90 32.65 14.98
CA HIS A 124 -10.90 33.02 13.99
C HIS A 124 -10.82 34.54 13.76
N VAL A 125 -9.64 35.03 13.39
CA VAL A 125 -9.53 36.38 12.91
C VAL A 125 -10.40 36.46 11.66
N LYS A 126 -11.53 37.14 11.80
CA LYS A 126 -12.34 37.58 10.63
C LYS A 126 -11.45 38.54 9.86
N THR A 127 -10.53 37.98 9.08
CA THR A 127 -9.79 38.75 8.09
C THR A 127 -10.82 39.30 7.10
N ASP A 128 -10.49 40.39 6.42
CA ASP A 128 -11.27 41.02 5.37
C ASP A 128 -11.63 40.07 4.18
N GLY A 129 -11.61 38.75 4.42
CA GLY A 129 -11.97 37.69 3.52
C GLY A 129 -13.44 37.88 3.07
N LYS A 130 -13.65 37.95 1.78
CA LYS A 130 -14.99 37.95 1.21
C LYS A 130 -15.55 36.53 1.37
N PRO A 131 -16.59 36.29 2.19
CA PRO A 131 -17.17 34.96 2.31
C PRO A 131 -17.65 34.49 0.94
N LEU A 132 -17.51 33.19 0.68
CA LEU A 132 -18.00 32.61 -0.55
C LEU A 132 -19.53 32.76 -0.63
N PRO A 133 -20.11 32.98 -1.85
CA PRO A 133 -21.53 33.06 -2.03
C PRO A 133 -22.27 31.82 -1.48
N GLU A 134 -23.44 32.02 -0.86
CA GLU A 134 -24.30 30.94 -0.39
C GLU A 134 -24.62 29.97 -1.55
N GLY A 135 -24.47 28.65 -1.31
CA GLY A 135 -24.68 27.61 -2.31
C GLY A 135 -23.44 27.25 -3.13
N THR A 136 -22.29 27.89 -2.88
CA THR A 136 -21.01 27.45 -3.50
C THR A 136 -20.63 26.08 -3.00
N THR A 137 -20.29 25.16 -3.89
CA THR A 137 -19.75 23.85 -3.49
C THR A 137 -18.38 24.02 -2.83
N LEU A 138 -18.28 23.62 -1.57
CA LEU A 138 -17.04 23.64 -0.81
C LEU A 138 -16.25 22.37 -1.11
N THR A 139 -15.07 22.52 -1.73
CA THR A 139 -14.18 21.42 -2.04
C THR A 139 -13.08 21.30 -0.98
N PHE A 140 -12.93 20.11 -0.40
CA PHE A 140 -11.94 19.83 0.62
C PHE A 140 -10.92 18.81 0.15
N ALA A 141 -9.66 19.05 0.46
CA ALA A 141 -8.59 18.06 0.36
C ALA A 141 -8.35 17.43 1.74
N LEU A 142 -8.45 16.11 1.85
CA LEU A 142 -8.05 15.39 3.06
C LEU A 142 -6.59 14.99 2.92
N ALA A 143 -5.72 15.66 3.65
CA ALA A 143 -4.27 15.49 3.59
C ALA A 143 -3.71 14.97 4.93
N GLY A 144 -2.64 14.22 4.90
CA GLY A 144 -1.97 13.71 6.10
C GLY A 144 -0.99 12.59 5.78
N ASN A 145 -0.19 12.21 6.79
CA ASN A 145 0.82 11.18 6.66
C ASN A 145 0.21 9.79 6.42
N GLN A 146 1.03 8.84 6.02
CA GLN A 146 0.63 7.44 6.00
C GLN A 146 0.30 6.99 7.43
N ASN A 147 -0.70 6.14 7.59
CA ASN A 147 -1.16 5.58 8.86
C ASN A 147 -1.75 6.57 9.89
N CYS A 148 -1.94 7.84 9.58
CA CYS A 148 -2.59 8.81 10.49
C CYS A 148 -4.10 8.61 10.66
N GLY A 149 -4.72 7.64 9.96
CA GLY A 149 -6.15 7.35 10.04
C GLY A 149 -7.01 8.07 9.01
N LYS A 150 -6.42 8.55 7.92
CA LYS A 150 -7.06 9.32 6.83
C LYS A 150 -8.26 8.61 6.22
N THR A 151 -8.09 7.38 5.76
CA THR A 151 -9.18 6.57 5.17
C THR A 151 -10.31 6.31 6.18
N THR A 152 -9.98 6.12 7.45
CA THR A 152 -11.00 5.96 8.51
C THR A 152 -11.83 7.24 8.66
N LEU A 153 -11.17 8.41 8.69
CA LEU A 153 -11.84 9.70 8.75
C LEU A 153 -12.69 9.94 7.50
N PHE A 154 -12.15 9.68 6.31
CA PHE A 154 -12.88 9.82 5.05
C PHE A 154 -14.18 9.00 5.04
N ASN A 155 -14.11 7.75 5.51
CA ASN A 155 -15.28 6.87 5.61
C ASN A 155 -16.30 7.38 6.65
N GLN A 156 -15.85 8.02 7.73
CA GLN A 156 -16.75 8.64 8.71
C GLN A 156 -17.45 9.89 8.14
N LEU A 157 -16.71 10.72 7.40
CA LEU A 157 -17.23 11.93 6.76
C LEU A 157 -18.25 11.61 5.67
N THR A 158 -17.93 10.66 4.76
CA THR A 158 -18.68 10.46 3.51
C THR A 158 -19.64 9.25 3.55
N GLY A 159 -19.34 8.24 4.33
CA GLY A 159 -20.14 7.01 4.38
C GLY A 159 -20.11 6.21 3.09
N ALA A 160 -21.29 5.83 2.59
CA ALA A 160 -21.45 5.04 1.37
C ALA A 160 -21.41 5.88 0.07
N ASN A 161 -21.41 7.20 0.17
CA ASN A 161 -21.44 8.12 -0.97
C ASN A 161 -20.04 8.45 -1.45
N GLN A 162 -19.34 7.47 -2.02
CA GLN A 162 -17.96 7.59 -2.49
C GLN A 162 -17.88 7.28 -3.99
N HIS A 163 -17.10 8.06 -4.72
CA HIS A 163 -16.70 7.79 -6.09
C HIS A 163 -15.23 7.42 -6.11
N VAL A 164 -14.91 6.27 -6.69
CA VAL A 164 -13.53 5.78 -6.81
C VAL A 164 -13.09 5.91 -8.26
N GLY A 165 -11.98 6.57 -8.49
CA GLY A 165 -11.34 6.74 -9.79
C GLY A 165 -9.83 6.77 -9.65
N ASN A 166 -9.13 7.23 -10.66
CA ASN A 166 -7.69 7.50 -10.58
C ASN A 166 -7.44 8.99 -10.79
N PHE A 167 -6.38 9.51 -10.20
CA PHE A 167 -5.92 10.85 -10.55
C PHE A 167 -5.50 10.92 -12.02
N PRO A 168 -5.73 12.05 -12.72
CA PRO A 168 -5.41 12.18 -14.13
C PRO A 168 -3.94 11.84 -14.44
N GLY A 169 -3.72 10.99 -15.43
CA GLY A 169 -2.38 10.65 -15.93
C GLY A 169 -1.54 9.69 -15.08
N VAL A 170 -2.06 9.25 -13.94
CA VAL A 170 -1.36 8.34 -13.01
C VAL A 170 -2.27 7.20 -12.53
N THR A 171 -1.67 6.18 -11.96
CA THR A 171 -2.40 5.01 -11.43
C THR A 171 -2.63 5.09 -9.91
N VAL A 172 -2.67 6.29 -9.37
CA VAL A 172 -2.98 6.57 -7.97
C VAL A 172 -4.49 6.68 -7.83
N ASP A 173 -5.07 5.94 -6.89
CA ASP A 173 -6.52 5.94 -6.65
C ASP A 173 -6.97 7.30 -6.12
N ARG A 174 -8.04 7.85 -6.69
CA ARG A 174 -8.75 9.04 -6.24
C ARG A 174 -10.09 8.62 -5.64
N LYS A 175 -10.39 9.09 -4.45
CA LYS A 175 -11.69 8.89 -3.81
C LYS A 175 -12.30 10.24 -3.49
N ASP A 176 -13.47 10.47 -4.05
CA ASP A 176 -14.28 11.67 -3.79
C ASP A 176 -15.56 11.29 -3.07
N GLY A 177 -16.04 12.14 -2.18
CA GLY A 177 -17.29 11.91 -1.47
C GLY A 177 -17.88 13.18 -0.90
N VAL A 178 -19.21 13.19 -0.69
CA VAL A 178 -19.95 14.28 -0.07
C VAL A 178 -20.00 14.08 1.44
N ILE A 179 -19.79 15.13 2.22
CA ILE A 179 -19.91 15.07 3.68
C ILE A 179 -21.37 14.83 4.05
N ARG A 180 -21.63 13.88 4.92
CA ARG A 180 -22.98 13.55 5.39
C ARG A 180 -23.69 14.75 6.02
N GLY A 181 -24.89 15.04 5.55
CA GLY A 181 -25.68 16.17 6.02
C GLY A 181 -25.31 17.52 5.41
N HIS A 182 -24.33 17.56 4.49
CA HIS A 182 -23.87 18.79 3.83
C HIS A 182 -23.71 18.55 2.32
N ASP A 183 -24.82 18.61 1.60
CA ASP A 183 -24.87 18.26 0.16
C ASP A 183 -23.97 19.16 -0.74
N ASN A 184 -23.68 20.38 -0.30
CA ASN A 184 -22.81 21.32 -1.03
C ASN A 184 -21.33 21.17 -0.67
N THR A 185 -20.90 19.97 -0.29
CA THR A 185 -19.50 19.70 0.03
C THR A 185 -18.95 18.56 -0.81
N LEU A 186 -17.67 18.62 -1.14
CA LEU A 186 -16.94 17.53 -1.81
C LEU A 186 -15.59 17.34 -1.11
N VAL A 187 -15.32 16.15 -0.60
CA VAL A 187 -14.03 15.79 -0.01
C VAL A 187 -13.30 14.85 -0.92
N THR A 188 -12.05 15.17 -1.24
CA THR A 188 -11.13 14.30 -1.98
C THR A 188 -10.11 13.71 -1.01
N ASP A 189 -10.03 12.36 -0.93
CA ASP A 189 -9.00 11.65 -0.16
C ASP A 189 -7.69 11.66 -0.94
N LEU A 190 -6.68 12.38 -0.43
CA LEU A 190 -5.36 12.43 -1.05
C LEU A 190 -4.49 11.27 -0.57
N PRO A 191 -3.51 10.81 -1.36
CA PRO A 191 -2.52 9.84 -0.92
C PRO A 191 -1.82 10.26 0.38
N GLY A 192 -1.40 9.28 1.19
CA GLY A 192 -0.62 9.56 2.39
C GLY A 192 0.81 9.93 2.03
N ILE A 193 1.23 11.14 2.37
CA ILE A 193 2.55 11.66 2.08
C ILE A 193 3.24 12.15 3.35
N TYR A 194 4.56 12.24 3.32
CA TYR A 194 5.34 12.75 4.43
C TYR A 194 5.82 14.19 4.21
N SER A 195 5.96 14.59 2.97
CA SER A 195 6.35 15.93 2.56
C SER A 195 5.76 16.30 1.20
N MET A 196 5.87 17.56 0.83
CA MET A 196 5.50 18.09 -0.48
C MET A 196 6.67 18.03 -1.49
N SER A 197 7.73 17.30 -1.16
CA SER A 197 8.89 17.11 -2.06
C SER A 197 8.57 16.03 -3.10
N PRO A 198 8.94 16.21 -4.40
CA PRO A 198 8.52 15.31 -5.48
C PRO A 198 9.39 14.03 -5.53
N TYR A 199 9.26 13.18 -4.52
CA TYR A 199 10.03 11.95 -4.40
C TYR A 199 9.28 10.71 -4.92
N THR A 200 7.98 10.61 -4.58
CA THR A 200 7.10 9.52 -5.02
C THR A 200 5.99 10.05 -5.93
N SER A 201 5.33 9.15 -6.69
CA SER A 201 4.14 9.51 -7.47
C SER A 201 3.00 10.07 -6.62
N GLU A 202 2.88 9.60 -5.39
CA GLU A 202 1.87 10.03 -4.42
C GLU A 202 2.08 11.49 -4.01
N GLU A 203 3.33 11.88 -3.73
CA GLU A 203 3.70 13.26 -3.39
C GLU A 203 3.52 14.21 -4.56
N ILE A 204 3.91 13.78 -5.77
CA ILE A 204 3.71 14.56 -6.99
C ILE A 204 2.21 14.82 -7.24
N VAL A 205 1.37 13.78 -7.14
CA VAL A 205 -0.08 13.89 -7.34
C VAL A 205 -0.73 14.79 -6.30
N THR A 206 -0.40 14.63 -5.03
CA THR A 206 -0.93 15.46 -3.95
C THR A 206 -0.55 16.92 -4.16
N ARG A 207 0.70 17.19 -4.50
CA ARG A 207 1.19 18.54 -4.77
C ARG A 207 0.48 19.17 -5.97
N GLN A 208 0.34 18.45 -7.08
CA GLN A 208 -0.38 18.93 -8.26
C GLN A 208 -1.84 19.24 -7.94
N PHE A 209 -2.53 18.35 -7.24
CA PHE A 209 -3.91 18.58 -6.84
C PHE A 209 -4.07 19.85 -6.01
N LEU A 210 -3.19 20.07 -5.02
CA LEU A 210 -3.28 21.25 -4.15
C LEU A 210 -2.94 22.57 -4.88
N LEU A 211 -2.02 22.55 -5.84
CA LEU A 211 -1.59 23.73 -6.59
C LEU A 211 -2.53 24.05 -7.79
N ASP A 212 -3.02 23.03 -8.48
CA ASP A 212 -3.80 23.19 -9.73
C ASP A 212 -5.31 23.25 -9.45
N ASP A 213 -5.88 22.28 -8.68
CA ASP A 213 -7.31 22.20 -8.37
C ASP A 213 -7.74 23.22 -7.29
N LYS A 214 -6.79 23.69 -6.46
CA LYS A 214 -6.98 24.71 -5.41
C LYS A 214 -8.26 24.49 -4.60
N PRO A 215 -8.31 23.44 -3.76
CA PRO A 215 -9.49 23.16 -2.94
C PRO A 215 -9.81 24.37 -2.05
N LYS A 216 -11.09 24.54 -1.69
CA LYS A 216 -11.55 25.63 -0.85
C LYS A 216 -11.14 25.48 0.62
N GLY A 217 -10.75 24.28 1.02
CA GLY A 217 -10.22 23.99 2.34
C GLY A 217 -9.38 22.74 2.39
N ILE A 218 -8.49 22.63 3.35
CA ILE A 218 -7.71 21.45 3.67
C ILE A 218 -8.12 20.92 5.03
N ILE A 219 -8.46 19.64 5.11
CA ILE A 219 -8.58 18.92 6.38
C ILE A 219 -7.28 18.14 6.54
N ASN A 220 -6.36 18.67 7.36
CA ASN A 220 -5.09 18.02 7.62
C ASN A 220 -5.24 17.10 8.84
N ILE A 221 -5.06 15.79 8.63
CA ILE A 221 -5.13 14.80 9.70
C ILE A 221 -3.73 14.41 10.18
N VAL A 222 -3.54 14.50 11.50
CA VAL A 222 -2.27 14.27 12.19
C VAL A 222 -2.46 13.17 13.23
N ASP A 223 -1.54 12.22 13.28
CA ASP A 223 -1.45 11.24 14.36
C ASP A 223 -0.89 11.89 15.62
N ALA A 224 -1.74 12.09 16.62
CA ALA A 224 -1.37 12.72 17.89
C ALA A 224 -0.36 11.88 18.71
N THR A 225 -0.21 10.60 18.42
CA THR A 225 0.80 9.73 19.07
C THR A 225 2.21 9.94 18.53
N ASN A 226 2.31 10.45 17.27
CA ASN A 226 3.56 10.75 16.55
C ASN A 226 3.54 12.18 16.00
N ILE A 227 3.13 13.13 16.80
CA ILE A 227 2.79 14.48 16.38
C ILE A 227 3.96 15.23 15.75
N GLU A 228 5.17 15.11 16.32
CA GLU A 228 6.37 15.83 15.86
C GLU A 228 6.65 15.58 14.38
N ARG A 229 6.52 14.35 13.97
CA ARG A 229 6.72 13.97 12.58
C ARG A 229 5.61 14.44 11.65
N ASN A 230 4.37 14.34 12.10
CA ASN A 230 3.22 14.68 11.28
C ASN A 230 3.11 16.19 11.04
N LEU A 231 3.54 17.02 11.99
CA LEU A 231 3.56 18.47 11.85
C LEU A 231 4.49 18.98 10.74
N TYR A 232 5.48 18.20 10.31
CA TYR A 232 6.35 18.60 9.20
C TYR A 232 5.56 18.83 7.90
N LEU A 233 4.66 17.92 7.56
CA LEU A 233 3.74 18.10 6.44
C LEU A 233 2.76 19.27 6.70
N THR A 234 2.24 19.39 7.90
CA THR A 234 1.34 20.48 8.29
C THR A 234 1.94 21.84 7.97
N MET A 235 3.21 22.05 8.32
CA MET A 235 3.90 23.33 8.05
C MET A 235 4.00 23.61 6.55
N GLN A 236 4.28 22.59 5.72
CA GLN A 236 4.34 22.75 4.27
C GLN A 236 2.94 23.04 3.66
N LEU A 237 1.88 22.45 4.23
CA LEU A 237 0.50 22.75 3.82
C LEU A 237 0.08 24.18 4.19
N MET A 238 0.53 24.68 5.32
CA MET A 238 0.27 26.08 5.73
C MET A 238 0.93 27.09 4.78
N GLU A 239 2.09 26.76 4.21
CA GLU A 239 2.77 27.61 3.21
C GLU A 239 1.98 27.76 1.90
N LEU A 240 0.95 26.88 1.63
CA LEU A 240 0.09 26.96 0.44
C LEU A 240 -0.97 28.06 0.53
N ASP A 241 -1.14 28.71 1.67
CA ASP A 241 -2.11 29.81 1.88
C ASP A 241 -3.57 29.41 1.56
N ILE A 242 -3.90 28.11 1.71
CA ILE A 242 -5.24 27.55 1.57
C ILE A 242 -5.88 27.43 2.96
N PRO A 243 -7.17 27.82 3.12
CA PRO A 243 -7.91 27.62 4.37
C PRO A 243 -7.77 26.18 4.88
N MET A 244 -7.43 25.99 6.16
CA MET A 244 -7.20 24.64 6.67
C MET A 244 -7.59 24.48 8.13
N VAL A 245 -7.91 23.23 8.48
CA VAL A 245 -8.12 22.79 9.86
C VAL A 245 -7.20 21.61 10.15
N LEU A 246 -6.70 21.52 11.39
CA LEU A 246 -5.88 20.42 11.87
C LEU A 246 -6.72 19.44 12.70
N ALA A 247 -6.88 18.22 12.22
CA ALA A 247 -7.55 17.13 12.92
C ALA A 247 -6.52 16.30 13.69
N LEU A 248 -6.43 16.47 15.01
CA LEU A 248 -5.57 15.64 15.88
C LEU A 248 -6.26 14.30 16.13
N ASN A 249 -5.90 13.29 15.37
CA ASN A 249 -6.49 11.95 15.47
C ASN A 249 -5.77 11.09 16.53
N MET A 250 -6.40 10.01 16.94
CA MET A 250 -5.91 9.06 17.96
C MET A 250 -5.78 9.69 19.35
N MET A 251 -6.55 10.72 19.64
CA MET A 251 -6.57 11.35 20.96
C MET A 251 -7.05 10.42 22.08
N ASP A 252 -7.79 9.40 21.76
CA ASP A 252 -8.14 8.32 22.67
C ASP A 252 -6.90 7.54 23.15
N GLU A 253 -5.98 7.21 22.24
CA GLU A 253 -4.72 6.54 22.59
C GLU A 253 -3.81 7.44 23.44
N VAL A 254 -3.70 8.73 23.10
CA VAL A 254 -2.93 9.71 23.91
C VAL A 254 -3.48 9.77 25.33
N ARG A 255 -4.82 9.84 25.50
CA ARG A 255 -5.48 9.89 26.81
C ARG A 255 -5.34 8.59 27.60
N GLU A 256 -5.48 7.43 26.93
CA GLU A 256 -5.32 6.11 27.57
C GLU A 256 -3.90 5.87 28.08
N ASN A 257 -2.90 6.46 27.42
CA ASN A 257 -1.51 6.38 27.83
C ASN A 257 -1.10 7.48 28.86
N GLY A 258 -2.04 8.32 29.28
CA GLY A 258 -1.81 9.37 30.29
C GLY A 258 -1.13 10.62 29.76
N GLY A 259 -1.03 10.76 28.44
CA GLY A 259 -0.60 12.00 27.77
C GLY A 259 -1.75 12.98 27.60
N THR A 260 -1.41 14.23 27.29
CA THR A 260 -2.36 15.28 26.92
C THR A 260 -1.71 16.27 25.96
N ILE A 261 -2.54 16.88 25.11
CA ILE A 261 -2.13 17.94 24.20
C ILE A 261 -2.93 19.19 24.59
N ARG A 262 -2.26 20.31 24.76
CA ARG A 262 -2.87 21.60 25.05
C ARG A 262 -3.32 22.22 23.74
N VAL A 263 -4.54 21.86 23.32
CA VAL A 263 -5.09 22.21 22.02
C VAL A 263 -5.08 23.71 21.77
N ASN A 264 -5.57 24.52 22.74
CA ASN A 264 -5.65 25.97 22.58
C ASN A 264 -4.28 26.63 22.41
N GLU A 265 -3.26 26.19 23.19
CA GLU A 265 -1.89 26.69 23.04
C GLU A 265 -1.28 26.27 21.68
N MET A 266 -1.67 25.11 21.17
CA MET A 266 -1.24 24.64 19.84
C MET A 266 -1.91 25.44 18.73
N GLU A 267 -3.19 25.75 18.84
CA GLU A 267 -3.89 26.65 17.92
C GLU A 267 -3.23 28.01 17.84
N GLU A 268 -2.91 28.57 19.00
CA GLU A 268 -2.21 29.87 19.09
C GLU A 268 -0.85 29.82 18.41
N ALA A 269 -0.10 28.76 18.63
CA ALA A 269 1.22 28.61 18.05
C ALA A 269 1.20 28.39 16.52
N LEU A 270 0.21 27.63 16.02
CA LEU A 270 0.06 27.32 14.59
C LEU A 270 -0.77 28.36 13.83
N GLY A 271 -1.68 29.06 14.50
CA GLY A 271 -2.59 30.03 13.87
C GLY A 271 -3.63 29.37 12.95
N ILE A 272 -4.04 28.14 13.24
CA ILE A 272 -5.09 27.39 12.55
C ILE A 272 -5.94 26.62 13.57
N PRO A 273 -7.25 26.36 13.32
CA PRO A 273 -8.06 25.55 14.21
C PRO A 273 -7.53 24.14 14.38
N VAL A 274 -7.44 23.66 15.60
CA VAL A 274 -6.95 22.33 15.97
C VAL A 274 -8.03 21.56 16.70
N ILE A 275 -8.55 20.50 16.08
CA ILE A 275 -9.69 19.74 16.59
C ILE A 275 -9.23 18.34 17.04
N PRO A 276 -9.38 18.03 18.34
CA PRO A 276 -9.03 16.71 18.84
C PRO A 276 -10.12 15.68 18.46
N ILE A 277 -9.73 14.63 17.72
CA ILE A 277 -10.64 13.60 17.25
C ILE A 277 -10.17 12.17 17.56
N SER A 278 -11.11 11.23 17.51
CA SER A 278 -10.84 9.81 17.33
C SER A 278 -11.70 9.29 16.18
N ALA A 279 -11.11 9.17 15.00
CA ALA A 279 -11.81 8.67 13.82
C ALA A 279 -12.32 7.23 14.01
N ALA A 280 -11.61 6.40 14.77
CA ALA A 280 -12.01 5.02 15.07
C ALA A 280 -13.25 4.96 15.97
N LYS A 281 -13.37 5.87 16.95
CA LYS A 281 -14.49 5.94 17.90
C LYS A 281 -15.59 6.95 17.48
N ASN A 282 -15.41 7.64 16.35
CA ASN A 282 -16.31 8.71 15.86
C ASN A 282 -16.48 9.86 16.87
N GLU A 283 -15.41 10.23 17.59
CA GLU A 283 -15.39 11.35 18.53
C GLU A 283 -14.84 12.61 17.85
N GLY A 284 -15.46 13.78 18.09
CA GLY A 284 -15.01 15.10 17.60
C GLY A 284 -15.26 15.33 16.09
N ILE A 285 -15.89 14.41 15.37
CA ILE A 285 -16.06 14.52 13.92
C ILE A 285 -17.03 15.64 13.53
N SER A 286 -18.13 15.82 14.27
CA SER A 286 -19.10 16.90 14.00
C SER A 286 -18.45 18.28 14.18
N GLU A 287 -17.67 18.46 15.25
CA GLU A 287 -16.92 19.69 15.51
C GLU A 287 -15.88 19.98 14.41
N LEU A 288 -15.18 18.93 13.93
CA LEU A 288 -14.27 19.05 12.80
C LEU A 288 -14.97 19.51 11.52
N ILE A 289 -16.16 18.97 11.23
CA ILE A 289 -16.95 19.34 10.06
C ILE A 289 -17.38 20.80 10.14
N ASP A 290 -17.89 21.21 11.29
CA ASP A 290 -18.39 22.58 11.51
C ASP A 290 -17.25 23.60 11.32
N HIS A 291 -16.05 23.33 11.89
CA HIS A 291 -14.87 24.18 11.71
C HIS A 291 -14.37 24.18 10.27
N ALA A 292 -14.31 23.01 9.61
CA ALA A 292 -13.87 22.92 8.21
C ALA A 292 -14.77 23.71 7.27
N ILE A 293 -16.10 23.60 7.44
CA ILE A 293 -17.07 24.36 6.65
C ILE A 293 -16.92 25.86 6.91
N HIS A 294 -16.80 26.26 8.17
CA HIS A 294 -16.64 27.67 8.55
C HIS A 294 -15.41 28.29 7.90
N VAL A 295 -14.24 27.67 8.10
CA VAL A 295 -12.94 28.16 7.58
C VAL A 295 -12.97 28.23 6.04
N ALA A 296 -13.55 27.23 5.38
CA ALA A 296 -13.68 27.21 3.92
C ALA A 296 -14.72 28.25 3.42
N GLN A 297 -15.85 28.43 4.11
CA GLN A 297 -16.89 29.40 3.72
C GLN A 297 -16.39 30.85 3.82
N TYR A 298 -15.67 31.16 4.89
CA TYR A 298 -15.13 32.51 5.14
C TYR A 298 -13.74 32.72 4.53
N GLN A 299 -13.15 31.70 3.91
CA GLN A 299 -11.79 31.72 3.32
C GLN A 299 -10.73 32.19 4.33
N GLU A 300 -10.82 31.68 5.55
CA GLU A 300 -9.85 31.98 6.61
C GLU A 300 -8.53 31.26 6.35
N LYS A 301 -7.52 32.05 6.01
CA LYS A 301 -6.18 31.54 5.72
C LYS A 301 -5.41 31.26 7.02
N PRO A 302 -4.37 30.37 6.96
CA PRO A 302 -3.48 30.15 8.10
C PRO A 302 -2.91 31.47 8.64
N GLY A 303 -3.06 31.71 9.93
CA GLY A 303 -2.60 32.96 10.56
C GLY A 303 -1.08 33.08 10.67
N ARG A 304 -0.36 31.97 10.45
CA ARG A 304 1.10 31.90 10.49
C ARG A 304 1.64 31.14 9.28
N ALA A 305 2.49 31.78 8.51
CA ALA A 305 3.22 31.16 7.41
C ALA A 305 4.75 31.26 7.60
N ASP A 306 5.23 32.03 8.56
CA ASP A 306 6.66 32.19 8.90
C ASP A 306 7.00 31.40 10.16
N PHE A 307 7.89 30.44 10.02
CA PHE A 307 8.34 29.52 11.06
C PHE A 307 9.79 29.81 11.50
N CYS A 308 10.40 30.83 10.93
CA CYS A 308 11.78 31.20 11.22
C CYS A 308 11.90 31.82 12.60
N ASP A 309 12.96 31.49 13.33
CA ASP A 309 13.39 32.20 14.51
C ASP A 309 14.31 33.36 14.07
N PRO A 310 13.92 34.65 14.29
CA PRO A 310 14.76 35.77 13.92
C PRO A 310 16.09 35.84 14.70
N GLN A 311 16.19 35.14 15.82
CA GLN A 311 17.40 35.11 16.64
C GLN A 311 18.34 33.96 16.26
N ASP A 312 17.86 32.94 15.59
CA ASP A 312 18.68 31.81 15.20
C ASP A 312 19.67 32.19 14.09
N HIS A 313 20.98 32.12 14.38
CA HIS A 313 22.06 32.54 13.47
C HIS A 313 21.81 33.93 12.85
N ASN A 314 21.43 34.91 13.66
CA ASN A 314 21.04 36.26 13.25
C ASN A 314 19.91 36.29 12.19
N GLY A 315 19.04 35.29 12.16
CA GLY A 315 17.93 35.19 11.22
C GLY A 315 18.36 34.86 9.77
N ALA A 316 19.41 34.08 9.59
CA ALA A 316 19.94 33.74 8.26
C ALA A 316 18.88 33.13 7.34
N VAL A 317 18.13 32.11 7.81
CA VAL A 317 17.04 31.49 7.05
C VAL A 317 15.90 32.47 6.79
N HIS A 318 15.53 33.26 7.76
CA HIS A 318 14.49 34.30 7.64
C HIS A 318 14.83 35.28 6.53
N ARG A 319 16.05 35.87 6.54
CA ARG A 319 16.49 36.80 5.50
C ARG A 319 16.54 36.13 4.12
N CYS A 320 17.02 34.90 4.05
CA CYS A 320 17.06 34.15 2.80
C CYS A 320 15.66 34.00 2.21
N LEU A 321 14.70 33.46 2.98
CA LEU A 321 13.34 33.26 2.50
C LEU A 321 12.65 34.59 2.13
N HIS A 322 12.79 35.64 2.91
CA HIS A 322 12.26 36.96 2.58
C HIS A 322 12.92 37.54 1.33
N GLY A 323 14.23 37.40 1.17
CA GLY A 323 14.93 37.85 -0.03
C GLY A 323 14.46 37.14 -1.28
N ILE A 324 14.25 35.81 -1.20
CA ILE A 324 13.69 35.02 -2.27
C ILE A 324 12.24 35.43 -2.55
N MET A 325 11.39 35.62 -1.53
CA MET A 325 9.99 36.03 -1.70
C MET A 325 9.89 37.33 -2.52
N HIS A 326 10.71 38.34 -2.19
CA HIS A 326 10.73 39.59 -2.94
C HIS A 326 11.23 39.41 -4.39
N LEU A 327 12.18 38.51 -4.60
CA LEU A 327 12.73 38.23 -5.93
C LEU A 327 11.70 37.58 -6.85
N ILE A 328 10.82 36.70 -6.32
CA ILE A 328 9.93 35.87 -7.12
C ILE A 328 8.46 36.31 -7.10
N GLU A 329 8.11 37.41 -6.43
CA GLU A 329 6.71 37.80 -6.19
C GLU A 329 5.88 37.88 -7.47
N ASP A 330 6.40 38.55 -8.50
CA ASP A 330 5.73 38.68 -9.79
C ASP A 330 5.63 37.36 -10.55
N HIS A 331 6.68 36.55 -10.53
CA HIS A 331 6.73 35.23 -11.16
C HIS A 331 5.77 34.25 -10.49
N ALA A 332 5.73 34.23 -9.18
CA ALA A 332 4.84 33.39 -8.40
C ALA A 332 3.37 33.77 -8.62
N ALA A 333 3.06 35.08 -8.66
CA ALA A 333 1.73 35.57 -8.99
C ALA A 333 1.29 35.16 -10.40
N LYS A 334 2.18 35.26 -11.40
CA LYS A 334 1.94 34.82 -12.77
C LYS A 334 1.72 33.31 -12.89
N ALA A 335 2.52 32.52 -12.17
CA ALA A 335 2.39 31.06 -12.11
C ALA A 335 1.21 30.58 -11.25
N GLY A 336 0.60 31.50 -10.45
CA GLY A 336 -0.48 31.18 -9.53
C GLY A 336 -0.07 30.30 -8.36
N ILE A 337 1.22 30.33 -7.98
CA ILE A 337 1.80 29.59 -6.86
C ILE A 337 1.96 30.52 -5.66
N PRO A 338 1.60 30.08 -4.43
CA PRO A 338 1.83 30.89 -3.24
C PRO A 338 3.31 31.26 -3.05
N VAL A 339 3.59 32.55 -2.87
CA VAL A 339 4.98 33.10 -2.85
C VAL A 339 5.83 32.43 -1.76
N ARG A 340 5.25 32.22 -0.56
CA ARG A 340 5.98 31.57 0.55
C ARG A 340 6.34 30.13 0.24
N PHE A 341 5.41 29.36 -0.30
CA PHE A 341 5.66 27.98 -0.72
C PHE A 341 6.73 27.91 -1.81
N ALA A 342 6.64 28.79 -2.81
CA ALA A 342 7.64 28.87 -3.87
C ALA A 342 9.03 29.21 -3.35
N ALA A 343 9.13 30.18 -2.41
CA ALA A 343 10.39 30.59 -1.81
C ALA A 343 11.03 29.45 -0.99
N SER A 344 10.23 28.76 -0.16
CA SER A 344 10.72 27.62 0.63
C SER A 344 11.20 26.48 -0.29
N LYS A 345 10.47 26.18 -1.36
CA LYS A 345 10.86 25.13 -2.32
C LYS A 345 12.08 25.49 -3.15
N LEU A 346 12.24 26.76 -3.55
CA LEU A 346 13.47 27.22 -4.20
C LEU A 346 14.67 27.15 -3.25
N ALA A 347 14.49 27.55 -1.98
CA ALA A 347 15.51 27.43 -0.96
C ALA A 347 15.88 25.96 -0.67
N GLU A 348 14.99 25.00 -0.86
CA GLU A 348 15.26 23.56 -0.82
C GLU A 348 15.93 23.02 -2.11
N GLY A 349 16.00 23.80 -3.18
CA GLY A 349 16.57 23.39 -4.46
C GLY A 349 15.61 22.67 -5.39
N ASP A 350 14.30 22.85 -5.24
CA ASP A 350 13.25 22.20 -6.04
C ASP A 350 13.27 22.66 -7.50
N GLN A 351 13.69 21.77 -8.39
CA GLN A 351 13.82 22.02 -9.82
C GLN A 351 12.47 22.20 -10.54
N MET A 352 11.39 21.61 -10.02
CA MET A 352 10.07 21.72 -10.63
C MET A 352 9.52 23.15 -10.45
N ILE A 353 9.65 23.71 -9.24
CA ILE A 353 9.27 25.11 -8.97
C ILE A 353 10.16 26.08 -9.76
N LEU A 354 11.46 25.82 -9.80
CA LEU A 354 12.38 26.65 -10.55
C LEU A 354 12.00 26.73 -12.05
N GLN A 355 11.57 25.62 -12.64
CA GLN A 355 11.09 25.58 -14.02
C GLN A 355 9.73 26.28 -14.20
N GLN A 356 8.80 26.13 -13.24
CA GLN A 356 7.47 26.74 -13.32
C GLN A 356 7.48 28.26 -13.19
N LEU A 357 8.45 28.81 -12.45
CA LEU A 357 8.57 30.26 -12.24
C LEU A 357 9.22 30.98 -13.42
N GLU A 358 9.87 30.28 -14.35
CA GLU A 358 10.50 30.87 -15.56
C GLU A 358 11.39 32.07 -15.23
N LEU A 359 12.25 31.96 -14.18
CA LEU A 359 13.15 33.05 -13.75
C LEU A 359 14.19 33.37 -14.84
N GLU A 360 14.55 34.66 -14.96
CA GLU A 360 15.65 35.11 -15.83
C GLU A 360 17.01 34.66 -15.25
N GLU A 361 18.05 34.65 -16.06
CA GLU A 361 19.39 34.22 -15.62
C GLU A 361 19.97 35.09 -14.52
N ASN A 362 19.70 36.40 -14.55
CA ASN A 362 20.11 37.36 -13.52
C ASN A 362 19.42 37.06 -12.18
N GLU A 363 18.15 36.67 -12.23
CA GLU A 363 17.36 36.31 -11.03
C GLU A 363 17.83 34.97 -10.46
N LYS A 364 18.17 34.00 -11.32
CA LYS A 364 18.77 32.75 -10.89
C LYS A 364 20.15 32.94 -10.25
N GLU A 365 20.94 33.91 -10.72
CA GLU A 365 22.21 34.26 -10.12
C GLU A 365 22.01 34.91 -8.76
N MET A 366 21.05 35.84 -8.64
CA MET A 366 20.67 36.46 -7.39
C MET A 366 20.14 35.42 -6.37
N LEU A 367 19.27 34.50 -6.83
CA LEU A 367 18.78 33.42 -6.01
C LEU A 367 19.93 32.57 -5.44
N ARG A 368 20.88 32.18 -6.29
CA ARG A 368 22.08 31.44 -5.85
C ARG A 368 22.90 32.23 -4.84
N HIS A 369 23.08 33.54 -5.02
CA HIS A 369 23.81 34.38 -4.10
C HIS A 369 23.13 34.44 -2.73
N ILE A 370 21.82 34.65 -2.67
CA ILE A 370 21.02 34.65 -1.43
C ILE A 370 21.15 33.31 -0.68
N ILE A 371 21.08 32.19 -1.41
CA ILE A 371 21.22 30.87 -0.84
C ILE A 371 22.63 30.62 -0.30
N CYS A 372 23.69 30.93 -1.08
CA CYS A 372 25.07 30.76 -0.65
C CYS A 372 25.37 31.59 0.63
N GLN A 373 24.84 32.79 0.72
CA GLN A 373 25.00 33.61 1.96
C GLN A 373 24.36 32.89 3.16
N MET A 374 23.17 32.31 3.01
CA MET A 374 22.52 31.55 4.10
C MET A 374 23.36 30.33 4.49
N GLU A 375 23.89 29.56 3.50
CA GLU A 375 24.72 28.40 3.75
C GLU A 375 26.00 28.75 4.51
N GLU A 376 26.67 29.85 4.15
CA GLU A 376 27.86 30.32 4.84
C GLU A 376 27.55 30.73 6.29
N GLU A 377 26.47 31.47 6.53
CA GLU A 377 26.06 31.93 7.86
C GLU A 377 25.59 30.79 8.76
N ARG A 378 24.92 29.76 8.15
CA ARG A 378 24.38 28.59 8.88
C ARG A 378 25.43 27.50 9.09
N GLY A 379 26.43 27.40 8.22
CA GLY A 379 27.42 26.34 8.22
C GLY A 379 26.84 24.98 7.76
N MET A 380 25.71 24.98 7.05
CA MET A 380 25.08 23.78 6.50
C MET A 380 24.43 24.12 5.16
N ASP A 381 24.20 23.11 4.35
CA ASP A 381 23.61 23.29 3.02
C ASP A 381 22.13 23.73 3.08
N GLN A 382 21.66 24.30 1.98
CA GLN A 382 20.33 24.92 1.85
C GLN A 382 19.18 24.00 2.29
N ALA A 383 19.16 22.74 1.85
CA ALA A 383 18.08 21.83 2.14
C ALA A 383 18.06 21.42 3.62
N ALA A 384 19.23 21.19 4.22
CA ALA A 384 19.37 20.90 5.63
C ALA A 384 18.99 22.11 6.51
N ALA A 385 19.33 23.33 6.11
CA ALA A 385 18.98 24.55 6.84
C ALA A 385 17.45 24.76 6.92
N ILE A 386 16.72 24.52 5.82
CA ILE A 386 15.26 24.63 5.80
C ILE A 386 14.60 23.52 6.61
N ALA A 387 15.09 22.28 6.50
CA ALA A 387 14.58 21.17 7.29
C ALA A 387 14.82 21.37 8.80
N ASP A 388 16.02 21.80 9.18
CA ASP A 388 16.39 22.10 10.57
C ASP A 388 15.51 23.22 11.16
N MET A 389 15.28 24.29 10.43
CA MET A 389 14.36 25.36 10.82
C MET A 389 12.95 24.83 11.14
N ARG A 390 12.40 23.96 10.27
CA ARG A 390 11.07 23.38 10.51
C ARG A 390 11.06 22.46 11.73
N PHE A 391 12.06 21.58 11.88
CA PHE A 391 12.13 20.69 13.03
C PHE A 391 12.38 21.45 14.34
N ALA A 392 13.18 22.51 14.35
CA ALA A 392 13.36 23.36 15.51
C ALA A 392 12.03 23.99 15.96
N PHE A 393 11.25 24.54 15.04
CA PHE A 393 9.92 25.08 15.33
C PHE A 393 8.95 24.00 15.84
N ILE A 394 8.93 22.81 15.22
CA ILE A 394 8.11 21.69 15.69
C ILE A 394 8.48 21.28 17.11
N GLN A 395 9.77 21.16 17.41
CA GLN A 395 10.25 20.84 18.76
C GLN A 395 9.84 21.89 19.79
N GLN A 396 9.89 23.15 19.41
CA GLN A 396 9.45 24.25 20.27
C GLN A 396 7.94 24.13 20.59
N ILE A 397 7.10 23.96 19.59
CA ILE A 397 5.64 23.78 19.77
C ILE A 397 5.35 22.54 20.60
N CYS A 398 5.89 21.40 20.22
CA CYS A 398 5.62 20.14 20.91
C CYS A 398 6.13 20.17 22.35
N GLY A 399 7.28 20.82 22.61
CA GLY A 399 7.80 21.02 23.95
C GLY A 399 6.89 21.86 24.85
N ALA A 400 6.20 22.84 24.27
CA ALA A 400 5.28 23.73 25.00
C ALA A 400 3.88 23.06 25.16
N THR A 401 3.37 22.36 24.15
CA THR A 401 1.95 21.96 24.07
C THR A 401 1.69 20.48 24.34
N VAL A 402 2.69 19.62 24.15
CA VAL A 402 2.53 18.16 24.27
C VAL A 402 3.12 17.66 25.59
N VAL A 403 2.26 17.15 26.45
CA VAL A 403 2.69 16.41 27.64
C VAL A 403 2.82 14.95 27.24
N LYS A 404 4.08 14.51 27.00
CA LYS A 404 4.37 13.15 26.53
C LYS A 404 3.86 12.13 27.56
N PRO A 405 3.15 11.08 27.10
CA PRO A 405 2.81 9.97 27.97
C PRO A 405 4.08 9.22 28.40
N HIS A 406 4.01 8.52 29.51
CA HIS A 406 4.96 7.46 29.80
C HIS A 406 4.90 6.43 28.66
N GLU A 407 6.00 5.66 28.42
CA GLU A 407 6.06 4.67 27.34
C GLU A 407 4.72 3.97 27.14
N SER A 408 4.18 4.08 25.92
CA SER A 408 2.88 3.53 25.59
C SER A 408 2.90 2.01 25.83
N LYS A 409 1.92 1.48 26.55
CA LYS A 409 1.77 0.04 26.77
C LYS A 409 1.70 -0.72 25.45
N GLU A 410 1.17 -0.10 24.43
CA GLU A 410 1.06 -0.64 23.06
C GLU A 410 2.42 -0.69 22.39
N HIS A 411 3.24 0.35 22.54
CA HIS A 411 4.61 0.33 22.05
C HIS A 411 5.44 -0.77 22.75
N ALA A 412 5.37 -0.86 24.06
CA ALA A 412 6.07 -1.90 24.82
C ALA A 412 5.61 -3.33 24.43
N ARG A 413 4.31 -3.52 24.11
CA ARG A 413 3.78 -4.78 23.57
C ARG A 413 4.31 -5.03 22.16
N SER A 414 4.31 -4.01 21.29
CA SER A 414 4.82 -4.11 19.91
C SER A 414 6.28 -4.51 19.89
N VAL A 415 7.12 -3.90 20.74
CA VAL A 415 8.54 -4.27 20.87
C VAL A 415 8.71 -5.74 21.28
N LYS A 416 7.91 -6.25 22.23
CA LYS A 416 7.96 -7.66 22.64
C LYS A 416 7.55 -8.62 21.51
N ILE A 417 6.50 -8.28 20.77
CA ILE A 417 6.06 -9.06 19.61
C ILE A 417 7.14 -9.04 18.52
N ASP A 418 7.74 -7.89 18.26
CA ASP A 418 8.79 -7.71 17.25
C ASP A 418 10.06 -8.51 17.59
N GLN A 419 10.39 -8.74 18.87
CA GLN A 419 11.50 -9.62 19.25
C GLN A 419 11.37 -11.03 18.64
N ILE A 420 10.12 -11.51 18.46
CA ILE A 420 9.83 -12.81 17.86
C ILE A 420 9.69 -12.68 16.34
N LEU A 421 8.85 -11.75 15.88
CA LEU A 421 8.45 -11.65 14.48
C LEU A 421 9.54 -11.06 13.57
N THR A 422 10.48 -10.28 14.13
CA THR A 422 11.63 -9.71 13.41
C THR A 422 12.97 -10.21 13.92
N GLY A 423 12.97 -11.23 14.82
CA GLY A 423 14.18 -11.81 15.39
C GLY A 423 15.04 -12.51 14.35
N LYS A 424 16.37 -12.50 14.53
CA LYS A 424 17.37 -13.04 13.59
C LYS A 424 17.09 -14.47 13.10
N TYR A 425 16.62 -15.34 13.97
CA TYR A 425 16.37 -16.77 13.65
C TYR A 425 14.86 -17.10 13.63
N THR A 426 14.03 -16.28 14.22
CA THR A 426 12.59 -16.54 14.40
C THR A 426 11.73 -15.91 13.33
N ALA A 427 12.19 -14.85 12.66
CA ALA A 427 11.40 -14.09 11.69
C ALA A 427 10.91 -14.95 10.50
N ILE A 428 11.80 -15.70 9.85
CA ILE A 428 11.43 -16.52 8.70
C ILE A 428 10.53 -17.70 9.09
N PRO A 429 10.84 -18.49 10.15
CA PRO A 429 9.93 -19.52 10.65
C PRO A 429 8.57 -18.98 11.07
N ALA A 430 8.52 -17.84 11.76
CA ALA A 430 7.26 -17.20 12.15
C ALA A 430 6.44 -16.77 10.93
N PHE A 431 7.09 -16.16 9.95
CA PHE A 431 6.48 -15.79 8.69
C PHE A 431 5.87 -17.00 7.96
N VAL A 432 6.65 -18.08 7.79
CA VAL A 432 6.16 -19.30 7.14
C VAL A 432 5.02 -19.93 7.93
N GLY A 433 5.10 -19.91 9.28
CA GLY A 433 4.03 -20.43 10.14
C GLY A 433 2.73 -19.63 10.04
N ILE A 434 2.80 -18.30 10.09
CA ILE A 434 1.63 -17.42 9.98
C ILE A 434 0.99 -17.53 8.59
N MET A 435 1.79 -17.46 7.52
CA MET A 435 1.26 -17.59 6.17
C MET A 435 0.73 -18.99 5.89
N GLY A 436 1.39 -20.03 6.42
CA GLY A 436 0.92 -21.42 6.35
C GLY A 436 -0.44 -21.59 7.05
N LEU A 437 -0.61 -20.98 8.22
CA LEU A 437 -1.88 -20.98 8.96
C LEU A 437 -2.99 -20.26 8.18
N VAL A 438 -2.69 -19.08 7.62
CA VAL A 438 -3.65 -18.32 6.80
C VAL A 438 -4.08 -19.14 5.59
N PHE A 439 -3.15 -19.74 4.88
CA PHE A 439 -3.48 -20.57 3.72
C PHE A 439 -4.23 -21.84 4.10
N TRP A 440 -3.85 -22.50 5.20
CA TRP A 440 -4.57 -23.67 5.68
C TRP A 440 -6.01 -23.35 6.08
N LEU A 441 -6.26 -22.25 6.79
CA LEU A 441 -7.61 -21.80 7.14
C LEU A 441 -8.41 -21.41 5.90
N THR A 442 -7.79 -20.72 4.94
CA THR A 442 -8.46 -20.25 3.73
C THR A 442 -8.82 -21.39 2.80
N PHE A 443 -7.86 -22.27 2.46
CA PHE A 443 -8.07 -23.31 1.43
C PHE A 443 -8.49 -24.66 2.02
N GLY A 444 -8.16 -24.94 3.27
CA GLY A 444 -8.42 -26.24 3.89
C GLY A 444 -9.64 -26.29 4.78
N VAL A 445 -9.99 -25.21 5.45
CA VAL A 445 -11.05 -25.21 6.47
C VAL A 445 -12.20 -24.27 6.12
N ILE A 446 -12.03 -22.97 6.35
CA ILE A 446 -13.12 -22.00 6.28
C ILE A 446 -13.56 -21.77 4.82
N GLY A 447 -12.62 -21.45 3.94
CA GLY A 447 -12.95 -21.18 2.55
C GLY A 447 -13.47 -22.41 1.82
N ALA A 448 -12.90 -23.61 2.07
CA ALA A 448 -13.39 -24.86 1.50
C ALA A 448 -14.81 -25.19 1.96
N TRP A 449 -15.09 -25.03 3.26
CA TRP A 449 -16.42 -25.28 3.81
C TRP A 449 -17.47 -24.32 3.23
N LEU A 450 -17.18 -23.02 3.17
CA LEU A 450 -18.08 -22.02 2.60
C LEU A 450 -18.27 -22.21 1.09
N SER A 451 -17.21 -22.61 0.37
CA SER A 451 -17.28 -22.94 -1.06
C SER A 451 -18.17 -24.15 -1.29
N GLY A 452 -18.03 -25.21 -0.49
CA GLY A 452 -18.90 -26.39 -0.58
C GLY A 452 -20.38 -26.08 -0.30
N LEU A 453 -20.67 -25.17 0.63
CA LEU A 453 -22.06 -24.70 0.85
C LEU A 453 -22.61 -23.95 -0.35
N LEU A 454 -21.81 -23.10 -0.97
CA LEU A 454 -22.22 -22.37 -2.16
C LEU A 454 -22.40 -23.29 -3.36
N ASP A 455 -21.51 -24.27 -3.54
CA ASP A 455 -21.61 -25.30 -4.57
C ASP A 455 -22.91 -26.11 -4.45
N MET A 456 -23.28 -26.53 -3.24
CA MET A 456 -24.56 -27.22 -3.02
C MET A 456 -25.75 -26.32 -3.40
N GLY A 457 -25.67 -25.03 -3.08
CA GLY A 457 -26.71 -24.07 -3.47
C GLY A 457 -26.82 -23.88 -4.99
N ILE A 458 -25.68 -23.75 -5.67
CA ILE A 458 -25.62 -23.60 -7.12
C ILE A 458 -26.11 -24.89 -7.79
N SER A 459 -25.68 -26.07 -7.35
CA SER A 459 -26.11 -27.37 -7.89
C SER A 459 -27.61 -27.55 -7.72
N ALA A 460 -28.17 -27.24 -6.54
CA ALA A 460 -29.62 -27.32 -6.33
C ALA A 460 -30.41 -26.38 -7.24
N LEU A 461 -29.88 -25.17 -7.49
CA LEU A 461 -30.50 -24.22 -8.41
C LEU A 461 -30.39 -24.67 -9.85
N THR A 462 -29.27 -25.29 -10.23
CA THR A 462 -29.04 -25.87 -11.55
C THR A 462 -30.01 -27.04 -11.81
N GLU A 463 -30.16 -27.99 -10.87
CA GLU A 463 -31.10 -29.12 -10.95
C GLU A 463 -32.55 -28.61 -11.03
N LEU A 464 -32.92 -27.62 -10.23
CA LEU A 464 -34.28 -27.05 -10.29
C LEU A 464 -34.55 -26.42 -11.67
N THR A 465 -33.56 -25.69 -12.20
CA THR A 465 -33.67 -25.05 -13.52
C THR A 465 -33.72 -26.12 -14.65
N ASP A 466 -32.88 -27.14 -14.55
CA ASP A 466 -32.86 -28.27 -15.50
C ASP A 466 -34.20 -29.00 -15.57
N ALA A 467 -34.77 -29.34 -14.39
CA ALA A 467 -36.09 -29.91 -14.28
C ALA A 467 -37.20 -29.01 -14.86
N GLY A 468 -37.12 -27.72 -14.60
CA GLY A 468 -38.06 -26.72 -15.13
C GLY A 468 -37.99 -26.58 -16.65
N LEU A 469 -36.79 -26.49 -17.22
CA LEU A 469 -36.56 -26.39 -18.66
C LEU A 469 -36.98 -27.67 -19.39
N THR A 470 -36.69 -28.83 -18.80
CA THR A 470 -37.10 -30.14 -19.31
C THR A 470 -38.62 -30.28 -19.30
N ALA A 471 -39.29 -29.88 -18.22
CA ALA A 471 -40.75 -29.91 -18.13
C ALA A 471 -41.42 -28.92 -19.11
N TYR A 472 -40.79 -27.81 -19.43
CA TYR A 472 -41.27 -26.85 -20.43
C TYR A 472 -41.02 -27.33 -21.87
N GLY A 473 -40.10 -28.30 -22.09
CA GLY A 473 -39.77 -28.84 -23.41
C GLY A 473 -39.02 -27.88 -24.33
N ILE A 474 -38.11 -27.09 -23.77
CA ILE A 474 -37.32 -26.10 -24.51
C ILE A 474 -36.38 -26.76 -25.52
N ASN A 475 -35.97 -26.01 -26.55
CA ASN A 475 -35.01 -26.53 -27.55
C ASN A 475 -33.72 -27.05 -26.87
N PRO A 476 -33.22 -28.27 -27.21
CA PRO A 476 -32.06 -28.88 -26.57
C PRO A 476 -30.80 -28.05 -26.60
N VAL A 477 -30.60 -27.21 -27.63
CA VAL A 477 -29.45 -26.32 -27.75
C VAL A 477 -29.54 -25.17 -26.71
N VAL A 478 -30.73 -24.58 -26.55
CA VAL A 478 -30.99 -23.52 -25.56
C VAL A 478 -30.89 -24.10 -24.16
N HIS A 479 -31.38 -25.33 -23.95
CA HIS A 479 -31.25 -26.05 -22.70
C HIS A 479 -29.76 -26.23 -22.32
N SER A 480 -28.95 -26.75 -23.25
CA SER A 480 -27.51 -26.91 -23.07
C SER A 480 -26.78 -25.58 -22.83
N LEU A 481 -27.17 -24.49 -23.51
CA LEU A 481 -26.61 -23.17 -23.28
C LEU A 481 -26.86 -22.69 -21.85
N ILE A 482 -28.09 -22.88 -21.36
CA ILE A 482 -28.45 -22.42 -20.01
C ILE A 482 -27.72 -23.27 -18.96
N ILE A 483 -27.80 -24.58 -19.03
CA ILE A 483 -27.22 -25.46 -18.01
C ILE A 483 -25.69 -25.53 -18.12
N ASN A 484 -25.14 -25.93 -19.26
CA ASN A 484 -23.72 -26.16 -19.42
C ASN A 484 -22.95 -24.89 -19.74
N GLY A 485 -23.53 -23.92 -20.46
CA GLY A 485 -22.88 -22.64 -20.78
C GLY A 485 -22.94 -21.63 -19.63
N ILE A 486 -24.10 -21.45 -19.01
CA ILE A 486 -24.32 -20.42 -18.02
C ILE A 486 -24.13 -20.95 -16.59
N PHE A 487 -24.94 -21.93 -16.17
CA PHE A 487 -24.92 -22.41 -14.79
C PHE A 487 -23.60 -23.12 -14.44
N GLU A 488 -23.10 -24.00 -15.26
CA GLU A 488 -21.83 -24.67 -15.01
C GLU A 488 -20.65 -23.71 -15.12
N GLY A 489 -20.62 -22.86 -16.17
CA GLY A 489 -19.54 -21.91 -16.39
C GLY A 489 -19.47 -20.79 -15.35
N VAL A 490 -20.60 -20.15 -15.00
CA VAL A 490 -20.65 -19.09 -13.99
C VAL A 490 -20.60 -19.66 -12.58
N GLY A 491 -21.27 -20.81 -12.36
CA GLY A 491 -21.30 -21.51 -11.07
C GLY A 491 -19.91 -21.88 -10.60
N SER A 492 -19.09 -22.48 -11.47
CA SER A 492 -17.71 -22.84 -11.12
C SER A 492 -16.86 -21.65 -10.67
N VAL A 493 -17.09 -20.46 -11.24
CA VAL A 493 -16.38 -19.25 -10.84
C VAL A 493 -16.90 -18.67 -9.53
N LEU A 494 -18.22 -18.69 -9.32
CA LEU A 494 -18.84 -18.24 -8.08
C LEU A 494 -18.41 -19.08 -6.88
N SER A 495 -18.18 -20.37 -7.06
CA SER A 495 -17.70 -21.27 -6.00
C SER A 495 -16.38 -20.85 -5.37
N PHE A 496 -15.55 -20.08 -6.09
CA PHE A 496 -14.30 -19.54 -5.54
C PHE A 496 -14.48 -18.24 -4.76
N LEU A 497 -15.63 -17.56 -4.85
CA LEU A 497 -15.87 -16.30 -4.13
C LEU A 497 -15.66 -16.42 -2.62
N PRO A 498 -16.17 -17.45 -1.91
CA PRO A 498 -15.93 -17.59 -0.47
C PRO A 498 -14.46 -17.77 -0.12
N ILE A 499 -13.70 -18.49 -0.93
CA ILE A 499 -12.24 -18.66 -0.72
C ILE A 499 -11.53 -17.32 -0.86
N ILE A 500 -11.87 -16.53 -1.88
CA ILE A 500 -11.29 -15.21 -2.12
C ILE A 500 -11.62 -14.25 -0.97
N VAL A 501 -12.88 -14.21 -0.54
CA VAL A 501 -13.32 -13.36 0.57
C VAL A 501 -12.61 -13.75 1.88
N THR A 502 -12.48 -15.06 2.15
CA THR A 502 -11.76 -15.56 3.34
C THR A 502 -10.26 -15.19 3.29
N LEU A 503 -9.63 -15.30 2.12
CA LEU A 503 -8.24 -14.88 1.93
C LEU A 503 -8.07 -13.39 2.22
N PHE A 504 -8.93 -12.55 1.64
CA PHE A 504 -8.88 -11.11 1.87
C PHE A 504 -9.15 -10.74 3.32
N PHE A 505 -10.03 -11.48 4.00
CA PHE A 505 -10.27 -11.28 5.43
C PHE A 505 -8.98 -11.44 6.26
N PHE A 506 -8.24 -12.53 6.08
CA PHE A 506 -6.99 -12.73 6.80
C PHE A 506 -5.90 -11.75 6.36
N LEU A 507 -5.80 -11.46 5.06
CA LEU A 507 -4.81 -10.50 4.56
C LEU A 507 -5.08 -9.08 5.08
N SER A 508 -6.34 -8.66 5.14
CA SER A 508 -6.72 -7.36 5.72
C SER A 508 -6.34 -7.28 7.20
N ILE A 509 -6.57 -8.35 7.97
CA ILE A 509 -6.13 -8.40 9.37
C ILE A 509 -4.61 -8.27 9.48
N LEU A 510 -3.84 -8.96 8.64
CA LEU A 510 -2.37 -8.88 8.66
C LEU A 510 -1.86 -7.51 8.22
N GLU A 511 -2.51 -6.86 7.26
CA GLU A 511 -2.18 -5.53 6.76
C GLU A 511 -2.48 -4.46 7.82
N ASP A 512 -3.72 -4.40 8.29
CA ASP A 512 -4.18 -3.40 9.27
C ASP A 512 -3.48 -3.57 10.64
N SER A 513 -3.11 -4.80 11.01
CA SER A 513 -2.35 -5.04 12.24
C SER A 513 -0.91 -4.49 12.18
N GLY A 514 -0.39 -4.12 11.01
CA GLY A 514 0.99 -3.69 10.82
C GLY A 514 2.00 -4.84 10.63
N TYR A 515 1.54 -6.10 10.56
CA TYR A 515 2.42 -7.26 10.37
C TYR A 515 3.07 -7.26 8.98
N MET A 516 2.34 -6.84 7.93
CA MET A 516 2.88 -6.80 6.56
C MET A 516 4.06 -5.84 6.42
N ALA A 517 4.10 -4.75 7.19
CA ALA A 517 5.27 -3.86 7.25
C ALA A 517 6.52 -4.60 7.76
N ARG A 518 6.36 -5.47 8.76
CA ARG A 518 7.46 -6.30 9.30
C ARG A 518 7.94 -7.33 8.29
N VAL A 519 7.01 -7.94 7.57
CA VAL A 519 7.37 -8.88 6.49
C VAL A 519 8.18 -8.17 5.41
N ALA A 520 7.77 -6.98 4.99
CA ALA A 520 8.52 -6.17 4.03
C ALA A 520 9.92 -5.82 4.56
N PHE A 521 10.04 -5.44 5.84
CA PHE A 521 11.31 -5.17 6.51
C PHE A 521 12.24 -6.39 6.50
N VAL A 522 11.74 -7.57 6.86
CA VAL A 522 12.52 -8.82 6.90
C VAL A 522 12.99 -9.25 5.51
N MET A 523 12.13 -9.08 4.50
CA MET A 523 12.36 -9.59 3.15
C MET A 523 13.14 -8.62 2.23
N ASP A 524 13.34 -7.36 2.64
CA ASP A 524 13.95 -6.33 1.76
C ASP A 524 15.31 -6.75 1.22
N LYS A 525 16.20 -7.29 2.05
CA LYS A 525 17.54 -7.71 1.63
C LYS A 525 17.52 -8.82 0.57
N LEU A 526 16.56 -9.76 0.67
CA LEU A 526 16.41 -10.85 -0.30
C LEU A 526 15.88 -10.34 -1.63
N LEU A 527 14.81 -9.54 -1.58
CA LEU A 527 14.16 -9.02 -2.77
C LEU A 527 15.04 -8.04 -3.54
N ARG A 528 15.86 -7.28 -2.85
CA ARG A 528 16.83 -6.37 -3.46
C ARG A 528 17.86 -7.09 -4.33
N LYS A 529 18.25 -8.32 -3.98
CA LYS A 529 19.16 -9.13 -4.82
C LYS A 529 18.57 -9.40 -6.20
N ILE A 530 17.25 -9.53 -6.29
CA ILE A 530 16.53 -9.72 -7.56
C ILE A 530 16.03 -8.41 -8.16
N GLY A 531 16.37 -7.26 -7.57
CA GLY A 531 16.06 -5.93 -8.07
C GLY A 531 14.68 -5.38 -7.66
N LEU A 532 14.09 -5.88 -6.57
CA LEU A 532 12.82 -5.42 -6.01
C LEU A 532 12.99 -4.82 -4.61
N SER A 533 12.08 -3.95 -4.20
CA SER A 533 11.99 -3.48 -2.81
C SER A 533 11.26 -4.49 -1.92
N GLY A 534 11.48 -4.41 -0.61
CA GLY A 534 10.83 -5.28 0.37
C GLY A 534 9.30 -5.26 0.31
N ARG A 535 8.71 -4.14 -0.06
CA ARG A 535 7.25 -4.00 -0.21
C ARG A 535 6.66 -4.91 -1.29
N SER A 536 7.45 -5.29 -2.30
CA SER A 536 7.01 -6.19 -3.39
C SER A 536 6.63 -7.60 -2.92
N ILE A 537 7.03 -8.00 -1.69
CA ILE A 537 6.66 -9.30 -1.13
C ILE A 537 5.15 -9.45 -0.95
N VAL A 538 4.44 -8.36 -0.60
CA VAL A 538 3.01 -8.39 -0.30
C VAL A 538 2.18 -8.79 -1.52
N PRO A 539 2.28 -8.12 -2.68
CA PRO A 539 1.62 -8.57 -3.91
C PRO A 539 1.99 -10.00 -4.34
N MET A 540 3.27 -10.38 -4.17
CA MET A 540 3.72 -11.73 -4.52
C MET A 540 3.12 -12.80 -3.63
N LEU A 541 3.00 -12.55 -2.32
CA LEU A 541 2.34 -13.46 -1.37
C LEU A 541 0.85 -13.64 -1.68
N ILE A 542 0.17 -12.54 -1.96
CA ILE A 542 -1.23 -12.58 -2.40
C ILE A 542 -1.36 -13.42 -3.68
N GLY A 543 -0.37 -13.34 -4.58
CA GLY A 543 -0.29 -14.11 -5.82
C GLY A 543 -0.30 -15.64 -5.62
N PHE A 544 0.20 -16.15 -4.49
CA PHE A 544 0.06 -17.58 -4.14
C PHE A 544 -1.39 -17.99 -3.87
N GLY A 545 -2.22 -17.07 -3.41
CA GLY A 545 -3.66 -17.30 -3.32
C GLY A 545 -4.35 -17.13 -4.66
N CYS A 546 -4.24 -15.94 -5.25
CA CYS A 546 -4.82 -15.60 -6.55
C CYS A 546 -4.00 -14.51 -7.24
N THR A 547 -3.70 -14.68 -8.52
CA THR A 547 -2.95 -13.71 -9.32
C THR A 547 -3.69 -12.38 -9.48
N VAL A 548 -5.02 -12.38 -9.57
CA VAL A 548 -5.84 -11.16 -9.75
C VAL A 548 -5.62 -10.15 -8.62
N PRO A 549 -5.90 -10.49 -7.35
CA PRO A 549 -5.64 -9.58 -6.24
C PRO A 549 -4.16 -9.29 -6.04
N GLY A 550 -3.26 -10.23 -6.35
CA GLY A 550 -1.82 -9.99 -6.31
C GLY A 550 -1.39 -8.87 -7.26
N VAL A 551 -1.90 -8.85 -8.48
CA VAL A 551 -1.66 -7.78 -9.45
C VAL A 551 -2.25 -6.46 -8.96
N MET A 552 -3.47 -6.47 -8.42
CA MET A 552 -4.11 -5.24 -7.90
C MET A 552 -3.38 -4.66 -6.69
N ALA A 553 -2.89 -5.51 -5.79
CA ALA A 553 -2.13 -5.07 -4.61
C ALA A 553 -0.81 -4.37 -4.99
N SER A 554 -0.30 -4.56 -6.20
CA SER A 554 0.91 -3.87 -6.66
C SER A 554 0.75 -2.33 -6.78
N ARG A 555 -0.47 -1.81 -6.70
CA ARG A 555 -0.77 -0.37 -6.67
C ARG A 555 -0.16 0.34 -5.46
N THR A 556 0.04 -0.38 -4.36
CA THR A 556 0.67 0.15 -3.14
C THR A 556 2.18 0.35 -3.27
N LEU A 557 2.78 -0.05 -4.41
CA LEU A 557 4.21 0.12 -4.64
C LEU A 557 4.51 1.52 -5.17
N PRO A 558 5.43 2.26 -4.53
CA PRO A 558 5.71 3.66 -4.85
C PRO A 558 6.47 3.85 -6.17
N SER A 559 7.09 2.78 -6.69
CA SER A 559 7.87 2.82 -7.93
C SER A 559 7.15 2.14 -9.07
N GLU A 560 6.98 2.83 -10.18
CA GLU A 560 6.42 2.26 -11.41
C GLU A 560 7.27 1.08 -11.93
N ARG A 561 8.59 1.16 -11.77
CA ARG A 561 9.53 0.10 -12.11
C ARG A 561 9.29 -1.16 -11.26
N ASP A 562 9.26 -1.00 -9.93
CA ASP A 562 9.03 -2.11 -9.00
C ASP A 562 7.63 -2.69 -9.19
N ARG A 563 6.63 -1.84 -9.46
CA ARG A 563 5.27 -2.25 -9.77
C ARG A 563 5.21 -3.10 -11.03
N LYS A 564 5.77 -2.64 -12.15
CA LYS A 564 5.83 -3.40 -13.40
C LYS A 564 6.51 -4.75 -13.22
N MET A 565 7.67 -4.76 -12.58
CA MET A 565 8.42 -5.99 -12.34
C MET A 565 7.67 -6.96 -11.42
N THR A 566 7.03 -6.48 -10.36
CA THR A 566 6.20 -7.30 -9.46
C THR A 566 5.00 -7.89 -10.19
N ILE A 567 4.30 -7.13 -11.02
CA ILE A 567 3.18 -7.63 -11.84
C ILE A 567 3.63 -8.73 -12.80
N LEU A 568 4.82 -8.60 -13.40
CA LEU A 568 5.37 -9.63 -14.29
C LEU A 568 5.78 -10.90 -13.55
N LEU A 569 6.16 -10.78 -12.27
CA LEU A 569 6.57 -11.91 -11.43
C LEU A 569 5.39 -12.65 -10.78
N THR A 570 4.31 -11.94 -10.45
CA THR A 570 3.15 -12.52 -9.75
C THR A 570 2.60 -13.77 -10.42
N PRO A 571 2.48 -13.91 -11.75
CA PRO A 571 1.97 -15.13 -12.40
C PRO A 571 2.86 -16.37 -12.26
N PHE A 572 4.15 -16.23 -11.91
CA PHE A 572 5.04 -17.36 -11.62
C PHE A 572 4.70 -18.01 -10.28
N MET A 573 4.01 -17.28 -9.40
CA MET A 573 3.53 -17.83 -8.13
C MET A 573 2.38 -18.80 -8.42
N SER A 574 2.41 -19.92 -7.72
CA SER A 574 1.40 -20.98 -7.91
C SER A 574 0.11 -20.60 -7.20
N CYS A 575 -0.92 -20.17 -7.93
CA CYS A 575 -2.21 -19.82 -7.33
C CYS A 575 -3.02 -21.09 -7.00
N SER A 576 -4.05 -20.94 -6.14
CA SER A 576 -4.92 -22.03 -5.69
C SER A 576 -5.63 -22.78 -6.81
N ALA A 577 -6.00 -22.10 -7.89
CA ALA A 577 -6.66 -22.71 -9.05
C ALA A 577 -5.78 -23.73 -9.82
N LYS A 578 -4.47 -23.73 -9.58
CA LYS A 578 -3.55 -24.74 -10.14
C LYS A 578 -3.49 -26.03 -9.30
N LEU A 579 -3.92 -26.00 -8.03
CA LEU A 579 -3.86 -27.13 -7.12
C LEU A 579 -4.64 -28.37 -7.62
N PRO A 580 -5.86 -28.26 -8.16
CA PRO A 580 -6.58 -29.40 -8.72
C PRO A 580 -5.78 -30.11 -9.81
N ILE A 581 -5.11 -29.35 -10.69
CA ILE A 581 -4.26 -29.91 -11.75
C ILE A 581 -3.11 -30.73 -11.14
N TYR A 582 -2.42 -30.16 -10.15
CA TYR A 582 -1.31 -30.84 -9.47
C TYR A 582 -1.78 -32.10 -8.75
N GLY A 583 -2.91 -32.02 -8.05
CA GLY A 583 -3.51 -33.16 -7.35
C GLY A 583 -3.87 -34.28 -8.31
N PHE A 584 -4.58 -33.97 -9.39
CA PHE A 584 -5.03 -34.93 -10.38
C PHE A 584 -3.86 -35.68 -11.03
N PHE A 585 -2.91 -35.00 -11.61
CA PHE A 585 -1.76 -35.62 -12.27
C PHE A 585 -0.80 -36.30 -11.32
N SER A 586 -0.56 -35.69 -10.12
CA SER A 586 0.33 -36.31 -9.14
C SER A 586 -0.25 -37.60 -8.55
N ALA A 587 -1.56 -37.69 -8.35
CA ALA A 587 -2.22 -38.89 -7.91
C ALA A 587 -2.18 -39.99 -8.97
N ALA A 588 -2.38 -39.65 -10.26
CA ALA A 588 -2.40 -40.58 -11.36
C ALA A 588 -1.02 -41.15 -11.71
N PHE A 589 0.03 -40.33 -11.72
CA PHE A 589 1.36 -40.68 -12.22
C PHE A 589 2.43 -40.89 -11.15
N PHE A 590 2.23 -40.32 -9.95
CA PHE A 590 3.21 -40.36 -8.85
C PHE A 590 2.56 -40.83 -7.53
N PRO A 591 1.92 -42.02 -7.48
CA PRO A 591 1.24 -42.49 -6.28
C PRO A 591 2.22 -42.60 -5.12
N GLY A 592 1.84 -42.10 -3.93
CA GLY A 592 2.67 -42.05 -2.73
C GLY A 592 3.70 -40.93 -2.67
N LYS A 593 3.90 -40.16 -3.76
CA LYS A 593 4.83 -39.01 -3.80
C LYS A 593 4.14 -37.70 -4.17
N SER A 594 2.80 -37.65 -4.17
CA SER A 594 2.01 -36.48 -4.61
C SER A 594 2.39 -35.21 -3.86
N ALA A 595 2.58 -35.27 -2.54
CA ALA A 595 3.00 -34.12 -1.73
C ALA A 595 4.39 -33.59 -2.13
N LEU A 596 5.32 -34.50 -2.41
CA LEU A 596 6.67 -34.13 -2.86
C LEU A 596 6.62 -33.44 -4.23
N VAL A 597 5.83 -33.96 -5.16
CA VAL A 597 5.63 -33.35 -6.50
C VAL A 597 5.06 -31.94 -6.37
N MET A 598 4.05 -31.74 -5.53
CA MET A 598 3.49 -30.41 -5.27
C MET A 598 4.52 -29.45 -4.72
N ILE A 599 5.31 -29.86 -3.74
CA ILE A 599 6.38 -29.03 -3.16
C ILE A 599 7.41 -28.64 -4.24
N ILE A 600 7.85 -29.60 -5.05
CA ILE A 600 8.80 -29.36 -6.14
C ILE A 600 8.23 -28.35 -7.14
N LEU A 601 6.96 -28.46 -7.52
CA LEU A 601 6.30 -27.50 -8.42
C LEU A 601 6.28 -26.08 -7.84
N TYR A 602 5.94 -25.92 -6.57
CA TYR A 602 5.98 -24.60 -5.92
C TYR A 602 7.40 -24.00 -5.95
N PHE A 603 8.40 -24.78 -5.58
CA PHE A 603 9.80 -24.32 -5.65
C PHE A 603 10.26 -24.03 -7.07
N THR A 604 9.83 -24.82 -8.06
CA THR A 604 10.14 -24.58 -9.48
C THR A 604 9.56 -23.25 -9.94
N GLY A 605 8.32 -22.92 -9.59
CA GLY A 605 7.72 -21.63 -9.90
C GLY A 605 8.51 -20.45 -9.31
N ILE A 606 8.87 -20.53 -8.03
CA ILE A 606 9.70 -19.52 -7.37
C ILE A 606 11.07 -19.39 -8.03
N LEU A 607 11.75 -20.52 -8.33
CA LEU A 607 13.07 -20.52 -8.94
C LEU A 607 13.06 -19.87 -10.32
N VAL A 608 12.10 -20.26 -11.18
CA VAL A 608 11.94 -19.68 -12.53
C VAL A 608 11.60 -18.19 -12.43
N GLY A 609 10.77 -17.79 -11.47
CA GLY A 609 10.47 -16.38 -11.19
C GLY A 609 11.71 -15.59 -10.78
N ILE A 610 12.55 -16.13 -9.90
CA ILE A 610 13.82 -15.50 -9.51
C ILE A 610 14.77 -15.38 -10.71
N LEU A 611 14.91 -16.44 -11.51
CA LEU A 611 15.75 -16.41 -12.71
C LEU A 611 15.27 -15.37 -13.71
N PHE A 612 13.94 -15.30 -13.95
CA PHE A 612 13.33 -14.27 -14.77
C PHE A 612 13.61 -12.87 -14.22
N ALA A 613 13.47 -12.67 -12.91
CA ALA A 613 13.74 -11.38 -12.26
C ALA A 613 15.19 -10.92 -12.46
N LEU A 614 16.16 -11.83 -12.32
CA LEU A 614 17.59 -11.53 -12.53
C LEU A 614 17.86 -11.11 -13.98
N ILE A 615 17.26 -11.80 -14.96
CA ILE A 615 17.38 -11.47 -16.38
C ILE A 615 16.70 -10.12 -16.66
N ALA A 616 15.49 -9.93 -16.19
CA ALA A 616 14.70 -8.71 -16.41
C ALA A 616 15.35 -7.47 -15.79
N ARG A 617 15.98 -7.60 -14.60
CA ARG A 617 16.76 -6.55 -13.96
C ARG A 617 17.88 -6.05 -14.85
N GLY A 618 18.62 -6.96 -15.49
CA GLY A 618 19.75 -6.60 -16.35
C GLY A 618 19.35 -6.04 -17.71
N ALA A 619 18.25 -6.56 -18.30
CA ALA A 619 17.86 -6.27 -19.69
C ALA A 619 16.86 -5.13 -19.80
N VAL A 620 15.80 -5.12 -18.99
CA VAL A 620 14.62 -4.25 -19.14
C VAL A 620 14.51 -3.22 -18.03
N PHE A 621 14.68 -3.62 -16.78
CA PHE A 621 14.48 -2.80 -15.58
C PHE A 621 15.81 -2.35 -14.97
N LYS A 622 16.54 -1.50 -15.70
CA LYS A 622 17.80 -0.91 -15.22
C LYS A 622 17.52 0.09 -14.07
N GLY A 623 18.46 0.24 -13.16
CA GLY A 623 18.39 1.14 -12.01
C GLY A 623 18.26 0.40 -10.69
N GLU A 624 18.40 1.13 -9.59
CA GLU A 624 18.26 0.59 -8.24
C GLU A 624 16.79 0.61 -7.78
N PRO A 625 16.36 -0.35 -6.94
CA PRO A 625 15.04 -0.31 -6.33
C PRO A 625 14.93 0.91 -5.41
N VAL A 626 13.72 1.48 -5.32
CA VAL A 626 13.44 2.63 -4.46
C VAL A 626 13.96 2.36 -3.04
N PRO A 627 14.61 3.36 -2.42
CA PRO A 627 15.05 3.25 -1.04
C PRO A 627 13.92 2.83 -0.11
N PHE A 628 14.25 1.95 0.82
CA PHE A 628 13.31 1.43 1.78
C PHE A 628 13.37 2.29 3.04
N VAL A 629 12.66 3.41 3.00
CA VAL A 629 12.43 4.24 4.19
C VAL A 629 11.00 3.97 4.61
N MET A 630 10.81 3.32 5.73
CA MET A 630 9.49 2.92 6.21
C MET A 630 9.42 3.00 7.74
N GLU A 631 8.29 3.45 8.23
CA GLU A 631 7.94 3.30 9.64
C GLU A 631 7.37 1.92 9.91
N LEU A 632 7.66 1.41 11.08
CA LEU A 632 6.99 0.23 11.61
C LEU A 632 5.85 0.68 12.55
N PRO A 633 4.59 0.69 12.08
CA PRO A 633 3.47 1.12 12.91
C PRO A 633 3.28 0.20 14.11
N ASN A 634 2.78 0.69 15.23
CA ASN A 634 2.41 -0.17 16.36
C ASN A 634 1.37 -1.21 15.95
N TYR A 635 1.42 -2.41 16.55
CA TYR A 635 0.40 -3.42 16.30
C TYR A 635 -0.95 -2.97 16.84
N ARG A 636 -1.94 -2.94 15.94
CA ARG A 636 -3.32 -2.58 16.27
C ARG A 636 -4.28 -3.66 15.80
N MET A 637 -5.37 -3.84 16.51
CA MET A 637 -6.46 -4.70 16.05
C MET A 637 -7.31 -3.92 15.06
N PRO A 638 -7.55 -4.47 13.84
CA PRO A 638 -8.37 -3.80 12.85
C PRO A 638 -9.83 -3.66 13.32
N GLY A 639 -10.47 -2.56 12.93
CA GLY A 639 -11.88 -2.33 13.21
C GLY A 639 -12.77 -3.24 12.38
N ALA A 640 -13.64 -4.03 13.02
CA ALA A 640 -14.51 -4.99 12.32
C ALA A 640 -15.37 -4.37 11.21
N LYS A 641 -15.82 -3.12 11.39
CA LYS A 641 -16.60 -2.39 10.39
C LYS A 641 -15.77 -2.08 9.13
N ASN A 642 -14.51 -1.65 9.30
CA ASN A 642 -13.63 -1.33 8.18
C ASN A 642 -13.27 -2.59 7.39
N VAL A 643 -12.94 -3.68 8.09
CA VAL A 643 -12.68 -4.98 7.47
C VAL A 643 -13.91 -5.46 6.69
N GLY A 644 -15.11 -5.39 7.27
CA GLY A 644 -16.35 -5.78 6.60
C GLY A 644 -16.63 -4.96 5.33
N GLN A 645 -16.41 -3.65 5.39
CA GLN A 645 -16.59 -2.77 4.22
C GLN A 645 -15.58 -3.08 3.11
N LEU A 646 -14.31 -3.27 3.46
CA LEU A 646 -13.27 -3.66 2.49
C LEU A 646 -13.57 -5.02 1.84
N LEU A 647 -14.03 -6.00 2.63
CA LEU A 647 -14.44 -7.30 2.10
C LEU A 647 -15.60 -7.19 1.11
N TRP A 648 -16.59 -6.36 1.44
CA TRP A 648 -17.72 -6.12 0.53
C TRP A 648 -17.29 -5.48 -0.78
N GLU A 649 -16.42 -4.47 -0.74
CA GLU A 649 -15.86 -3.82 -1.93
C GLU A 649 -15.10 -4.82 -2.81
N LYS A 650 -14.25 -5.67 -2.21
CA LYS A 650 -13.50 -6.70 -2.93
C LYS A 650 -14.41 -7.80 -3.51
N ALA A 651 -15.41 -8.23 -2.76
CA ALA A 651 -16.41 -9.21 -3.24
C ALA A 651 -17.22 -8.64 -4.41
N LYS A 652 -17.67 -7.39 -4.31
CA LYS A 652 -18.40 -6.69 -5.37
C LYS A 652 -17.56 -6.56 -6.64
N ASP A 653 -16.32 -6.10 -6.52
CA ASP A 653 -15.36 -6.00 -7.63
C ASP A 653 -15.14 -7.34 -8.34
N PHE A 654 -15.05 -8.44 -7.57
CA PHE A 654 -14.90 -9.77 -8.13
C PHE A 654 -16.17 -10.21 -8.87
N LEU A 655 -17.36 -10.01 -8.28
CA LEU A 655 -18.64 -10.34 -8.90
C LEU A 655 -18.88 -9.59 -10.21
N GLU A 656 -18.63 -8.29 -10.24
CA GLU A 656 -18.77 -7.49 -11.46
C GLU A 656 -17.87 -8.00 -12.59
N ARG A 657 -16.65 -8.43 -12.28
CA ARG A 657 -15.73 -9.03 -13.28
C ARG A 657 -16.13 -10.43 -13.69
N ALA A 658 -16.61 -11.24 -12.76
CA ALA A 658 -17.11 -12.57 -13.05
C ALA A 658 -18.28 -12.50 -14.05
N PHE A 659 -19.24 -11.62 -13.80
CA PHE A 659 -20.42 -11.48 -14.68
C PHE A 659 -20.12 -10.79 -16.01
N THR A 660 -19.10 -9.97 -16.13
CA THR A 660 -18.80 -9.29 -17.41
C THR A 660 -17.85 -10.08 -18.29
N VAL A 661 -16.66 -10.40 -17.80
CA VAL A 661 -15.59 -10.99 -18.63
C VAL A 661 -15.71 -12.50 -18.69
N ILE A 662 -15.92 -13.15 -17.55
CA ILE A 662 -15.89 -14.62 -17.50
C ILE A 662 -17.18 -15.18 -18.11
N PHE A 663 -18.33 -14.60 -17.82
CA PHE A 663 -19.61 -14.98 -18.43
C PHE A 663 -19.57 -14.94 -19.97
N LEU A 664 -19.07 -13.83 -20.55
CA LEU A 664 -18.94 -13.76 -22.01
C LEU A 664 -18.01 -14.83 -22.56
N ALA A 665 -16.92 -15.07 -21.87
CA ALA A 665 -15.92 -16.02 -22.27
C ALA A 665 -16.41 -17.48 -22.15
N THR A 666 -17.20 -17.84 -21.13
CA THR A 666 -17.81 -19.16 -21.00
C THR A 666 -18.81 -19.45 -22.12
N ILE A 667 -19.61 -18.44 -22.53
CA ILE A 667 -20.52 -18.59 -23.70
C ILE A 667 -19.71 -18.85 -24.98
N VAL A 668 -18.61 -18.12 -25.18
CA VAL A 668 -17.75 -18.34 -26.37
C VAL A 668 -17.18 -19.76 -26.39
N ILE A 669 -16.67 -20.25 -25.26
CA ILE A 669 -16.14 -21.62 -25.16
C ILE A 669 -17.25 -22.66 -25.39
N TRP A 670 -18.42 -22.46 -24.76
CA TRP A 670 -19.56 -23.33 -24.98
C TRP A 670 -19.93 -23.37 -26.47
N CYS A 671 -19.99 -22.25 -27.18
CA CYS A 671 -20.22 -22.23 -28.62
C CYS A 671 -19.16 -23.02 -29.39
N LEU A 672 -17.89 -22.87 -29.05
CA LEU A 672 -16.79 -23.59 -29.70
C LEU A 672 -16.80 -25.08 -29.41
N GLN A 673 -17.34 -25.51 -28.30
CA GLN A 673 -17.49 -26.93 -27.93
C GLN A 673 -18.72 -27.57 -28.55
N THR A 674 -19.81 -26.80 -28.71
CA THR A 674 -21.12 -27.33 -29.12
C THR A 674 -21.29 -27.40 -30.64
N PHE A 675 -20.57 -26.54 -31.39
CA PHE A 675 -20.79 -26.44 -32.85
C PHE A 675 -19.57 -26.91 -33.67
N ASP A 676 -19.87 -27.47 -34.83
CA ASP A 676 -18.90 -27.75 -35.90
C ASP A 676 -18.65 -26.52 -36.79
N THR A 677 -17.82 -26.66 -37.83
CA THR A 677 -17.53 -25.62 -38.83
C THR A 677 -18.74 -25.19 -39.65
N ARG A 678 -19.83 -25.95 -39.65
CA ARG A 678 -21.09 -25.70 -40.36
C ARG A 678 -22.20 -25.24 -39.42
N LEU A 679 -21.86 -24.96 -38.15
CA LEU A 679 -22.82 -24.60 -37.10
C LEU A 679 -23.86 -25.67 -36.78
N ASN A 680 -23.56 -26.94 -37.04
CA ASN A 680 -24.37 -28.04 -36.54
C ASN A 680 -23.94 -28.42 -35.14
N VAL A 681 -24.89 -28.90 -34.36
CA VAL A 681 -24.61 -29.39 -33.00
C VAL A 681 -23.83 -30.69 -33.10
N VAL A 682 -22.71 -30.74 -32.43
CA VAL A 682 -21.78 -31.87 -32.47
C VAL A 682 -22.22 -32.94 -31.47
N THR A 683 -22.24 -34.19 -31.92
CA THR A 683 -22.52 -35.35 -31.05
C THR A 683 -21.22 -35.94 -30.47
N ASP A 684 -20.10 -35.79 -31.18
CA ASP A 684 -18.77 -36.22 -30.73
C ASP A 684 -17.89 -34.99 -30.51
N SER A 685 -17.31 -34.83 -29.33
CA SER A 685 -16.45 -33.72 -28.98
C SER A 685 -15.25 -33.50 -29.92
N GLN A 686 -14.86 -34.55 -30.68
CA GLN A 686 -13.75 -34.48 -31.62
C GLN A 686 -14.06 -33.63 -32.85
N ASP A 687 -15.31 -33.51 -33.24
CA ASP A 687 -15.75 -32.72 -34.39
C ASP A 687 -16.03 -31.23 -34.05
N SER A 688 -15.87 -30.85 -32.80
CA SER A 688 -16.12 -29.49 -32.36
C SER A 688 -15.09 -28.49 -32.91
N LEU A 689 -15.52 -27.24 -33.08
CA LEU A 689 -14.61 -26.12 -33.44
C LEU A 689 -13.42 -26.02 -32.50
N LEU A 690 -13.65 -26.26 -31.21
CA LEU A 690 -12.59 -26.22 -30.20
C LEU A 690 -11.57 -27.33 -30.39
N ALA A 691 -12.01 -28.56 -30.66
CA ALA A 691 -11.13 -29.69 -30.95
C ALA A 691 -10.30 -29.49 -32.23
N MET A 692 -10.90 -28.90 -33.27
CA MET A 692 -10.17 -28.51 -34.47
C MET A 692 -9.08 -27.49 -34.20
N LEU A 693 -9.40 -26.43 -33.48
CA LEU A 693 -8.40 -25.41 -33.08
C LEU A 693 -7.29 -26.04 -32.24
N ALA A 694 -7.66 -26.91 -31.30
CA ALA A 694 -6.70 -27.63 -30.46
C ALA A 694 -5.81 -28.57 -31.30
N GLY A 695 -6.37 -29.24 -32.34
CA GLY A 695 -5.64 -30.09 -33.27
C GLY A 695 -4.56 -29.32 -34.06
N VAL A 696 -4.82 -28.05 -34.42
CA VAL A 696 -3.81 -27.18 -35.07
C VAL A 696 -2.68 -26.83 -34.13
N ILE A 697 -2.97 -26.69 -32.82
CA ILE A 697 -1.98 -26.31 -31.79
C ILE A 697 -1.22 -27.52 -31.25
N ALA A 698 -1.83 -28.70 -31.23
CA ALA A 698 -1.28 -29.96 -30.70
C ALA A 698 0.16 -30.27 -31.18
N PRO A 699 0.55 -30.06 -32.47
CA PRO A 699 1.91 -30.31 -32.92
C PRO A 699 2.98 -29.48 -32.20
N VAL A 700 2.63 -28.29 -31.67
CA VAL A 700 3.54 -27.46 -30.89
C VAL A 700 3.96 -28.13 -29.58
N PHE A 701 3.11 -29.02 -29.07
CA PHE A 701 3.35 -29.75 -27.82
C PHE A 701 3.92 -31.15 -28.06
N ALA A 702 4.01 -31.64 -29.31
CA ALA A 702 4.60 -32.91 -29.64
C ALA A 702 6.05 -33.07 -29.12
N PRO A 703 6.95 -32.05 -29.21
CA PRO A 703 8.30 -32.15 -28.67
C PRO A 703 8.35 -32.26 -27.14
N LEU A 704 7.25 -31.93 -26.45
CA LEU A 704 7.12 -32.01 -24.99
C LEU A 704 6.52 -33.36 -24.53
N GLY A 705 6.20 -34.25 -25.45
CA GLY A 705 5.64 -35.55 -25.16
C GLY A 705 4.13 -35.58 -24.86
N PHE A 706 3.39 -34.50 -25.12
CA PHE A 706 1.95 -34.40 -24.91
C PHE A 706 1.20 -33.69 -26.06
N GLY A 707 1.57 -34.02 -27.30
CA GLY A 707 0.96 -33.47 -28.52
C GLY A 707 -0.42 -34.04 -28.87
N ASP A 708 -1.26 -34.36 -27.90
CA ASP A 708 -2.63 -34.83 -28.10
C ASP A 708 -3.63 -33.66 -28.14
N TRP A 709 -4.63 -33.73 -29.05
CA TRP A 709 -5.64 -32.70 -29.20
C TRP A 709 -6.50 -32.53 -27.93
N ARG A 710 -6.74 -33.58 -27.14
CA ARG A 710 -7.49 -33.52 -25.88
C ARG A 710 -6.77 -32.69 -24.84
N ILE A 711 -5.46 -32.90 -24.72
CA ILE A 711 -4.61 -32.10 -23.82
C ILE A 711 -4.57 -30.64 -24.27
N SER A 712 -4.42 -30.39 -25.58
CA SER A 712 -4.45 -29.05 -26.15
C SER A 712 -5.79 -28.35 -25.92
N THR A 713 -6.93 -29.08 -26.06
CA THR A 713 -8.26 -28.57 -25.72
C THR A 713 -8.34 -28.16 -24.24
N ALA A 714 -7.87 -29.03 -23.34
CA ALA A 714 -7.86 -28.74 -21.91
C ALA A 714 -6.96 -27.55 -21.56
N LEU A 715 -5.85 -27.36 -22.24
CA LEU A 715 -4.98 -26.17 -22.03
C LEU A 715 -5.64 -24.89 -22.54
N ILE A 716 -6.42 -24.91 -23.60
CA ILE A 716 -7.20 -23.77 -24.09
C ILE A 716 -8.32 -23.43 -23.10
N THR A 717 -9.09 -24.41 -22.62
CA THR A 717 -10.10 -24.14 -21.58
C THR A 717 -9.48 -23.67 -20.28
N GLY A 718 -8.33 -24.23 -19.90
CA GLY A 718 -7.54 -23.81 -18.76
C GLY A 718 -6.94 -22.38 -18.87
N PHE A 719 -6.95 -21.77 -20.04
CA PHE A 719 -6.68 -20.34 -20.18
C PHE A 719 -7.82 -19.47 -19.63
N MET A 720 -9.05 -19.96 -19.75
CA MET A 720 -10.21 -19.29 -19.16
C MET A 720 -10.16 -19.37 -17.63
N ALA A 721 -10.18 -20.58 -17.12
CA ALA A 721 -10.11 -20.91 -15.71
C ALA A 721 -9.21 -22.15 -15.53
N LYS A 722 -8.21 -22.06 -14.66
CA LYS A 722 -7.19 -23.12 -14.53
C LYS A 722 -7.76 -24.47 -14.13
N GLU A 723 -8.76 -24.49 -13.28
CA GLU A 723 -9.48 -25.67 -12.83
C GLU A 723 -10.19 -26.43 -13.97
N SER A 724 -10.59 -25.73 -15.03
CA SER A 724 -11.25 -26.33 -16.19
C SER A 724 -10.36 -27.32 -16.95
N VAL A 725 -9.04 -27.29 -16.77
CA VAL A 725 -8.12 -28.26 -17.35
C VAL A 725 -8.50 -29.68 -16.94
N VAL A 726 -8.74 -29.90 -15.66
CA VAL A 726 -9.09 -31.25 -15.14
C VAL A 726 -10.48 -31.65 -15.57
N ALA A 727 -11.47 -30.78 -15.44
CA ALA A 727 -12.84 -31.04 -15.85
C ALA A 727 -12.91 -31.42 -17.34
N THR A 728 -12.28 -30.63 -18.23
CA THR A 728 -12.23 -30.89 -19.66
C THR A 728 -11.53 -32.22 -19.97
N LEU A 729 -10.41 -32.53 -19.33
CA LEU A 729 -9.71 -33.79 -19.52
C LEU A 729 -10.57 -34.98 -19.08
N THR A 730 -11.23 -34.89 -17.94
CA THR A 730 -12.11 -35.96 -17.44
C THR A 730 -13.21 -36.28 -18.45
N VAL A 731 -13.85 -35.25 -19.01
CA VAL A 731 -14.88 -35.43 -20.05
C VAL A 731 -14.30 -36.02 -21.34
N LEU A 732 -13.18 -35.50 -21.84
CA LEU A 732 -12.56 -35.93 -23.10
C LEU A 732 -11.86 -37.29 -23.00
N THR A 733 -11.60 -37.79 -21.80
CA THR A 733 -10.98 -39.09 -21.55
C THR A 733 -11.98 -40.12 -20.98
N GLU A 734 -13.29 -39.85 -21.07
CA GLU A 734 -14.31 -40.79 -20.61
C GLU A 734 -14.11 -42.16 -21.26
N GLY A 735 -13.92 -43.21 -20.44
CA GLY A 735 -13.59 -44.56 -20.91
C GLY A 735 -12.12 -44.81 -21.24
N ILE A 736 -11.22 -43.84 -21.19
CA ILE A 736 -9.78 -43.99 -21.48
C ILE A 736 -8.99 -43.56 -20.23
N SER A 737 -8.11 -44.43 -19.75
CA SER A 737 -7.23 -44.06 -18.64
C SER A 737 -6.23 -42.97 -19.07
N ILE A 738 -6.09 -41.90 -18.31
CA ILE A 738 -5.12 -40.83 -18.59
C ILE A 738 -3.67 -41.35 -18.62
N THR A 739 -3.41 -42.46 -17.94
CA THR A 739 -2.10 -43.13 -17.92
C THR A 739 -1.77 -43.83 -19.23
N SER A 740 -2.76 -44.05 -20.12
CA SER A 740 -2.51 -44.57 -21.49
C SER A 740 -2.19 -43.45 -22.48
N LEU A 741 -2.58 -42.20 -22.19
CA LEU A 741 -2.31 -41.04 -23.05
C LEU A 741 -0.94 -40.38 -22.76
N LEU A 742 -0.46 -40.45 -21.51
CA LEU A 742 0.76 -39.81 -21.07
C LEU A 742 1.68 -40.81 -20.38
N THR A 743 2.99 -40.64 -20.58
CA THR A 743 4.01 -41.25 -19.73
C THR A 743 4.23 -40.43 -18.47
N PRO A 744 4.82 -40.99 -17.39
CA PRO A 744 5.15 -40.21 -16.21
C PRO A 744 6.05 -38.97 -16.49
N LEU A 745 6.92 -39.12 -17.51
CA LEU A 745 7.80 -38.02 -17.93
C LEU A 745 7.03 -36.92 -18.67
N SER A 746 6.13 -37.30 -19.58
CA SER A 746 5.25 -36.35 -20.25
C SER A 746 4.28 -35.66 -19.28
N ALA A 747 3.81 -36.37 -18.25
CA ALA A 747 2.99 -35.80 -17.19
C ALA A 747 3.76 -34.79 -16.33
N ALA A 748 5.03 -35.07 -16.02
CA ALA A 748 5.91 -34.13 -15.34
C ALA A 748 6.16 -32.85 -16.18
N ALA A 749 6.41 -33.01 -17.48
CA ALA A 749 6.56 -31.89 -18.41
C ALA A 749 5.28 -31.06 -18.52
N LEU A 750 4.11 -31.72 -18.59
CA LEU A 750 2.80 -31.05 -18.61
C LEU A 750 2.52 -30.32 -17.31
N LEU A 751 2.88 -30.86 -16.15
CA LEU A 751 2.75 -30.18 -14.85
C LEU A 751 3.57 -28.90 -14.80
N VAL A 752 4.82 -28.94 -15.27
CA VAL A 752 5.69 -27.75 -15.36
C VAL A 752 5.13 -26.74 -16.36
N PHE A 753 4.59 -27.20 -17.48
CA PHE A 753 3.91 -26.32 -18.43
C PHE A 753 2.68 -25.66 -17.80
N CYS A 754 1.80 -26.42 -17.14
CA CYS A 754 0.62 -25.89 -16.45
C CYS A 754 0.95 -24.94 -15.30
N LEU A 755 2.11 -25.12 -14.64
CA LEU A 755 2.62 -24.21 -13.64
C LEU A 755 2.93 -22.84 -14.24
N LEU A 756 3.62 -22.78 -15.37
CA LEU A 756 4.27 -21.58 -15.91
C LEU A 756 3.50 -20.89 -17.04
N TYR A 757 2.61 -21.59 -17.75
CA TYR A 757 1.91 -21.02 -18.90
C TYR A 757 0.96 -19.90 -18.50
N THR A 758 0.50 -19.12 -19.47
CA THR A 758 -0.27 -17.89 -19.33
C THR A 758 -1.27 -17.92 -18.15
N PRO A 759 -1.40 -16.84 -17.37
CA PRO A 759 -2.40 -16.74 -16.33
C PRO A 759 -3.83 -16.76 -16.91
N CYS A 760 -4.84 -16.96 -16.06
CA CYS A 760 -6.23 -16.96 -16.50
C CYS A 760 -6.68 -15.61 -17.08
N VAL A 761 -7.75 -15.59 -17.86
CA VAL A 761 -8.30 -14.39 -18.51
C VAL A 761 -8.56 -13.28 -17.51
N ALA A 762 -9.07 -13.60 -16.31
CA ALA A 762 -9.28 -12.63 -15.25
C ALA A 762 -7.98 -11.92 -14.80
N ALA A 763 -6.89 -12.68 -14.68
CA ALA A 763 -5.59 -12.14 -14.32
C ALA A 763 -5.01 -11.27 -15.46
N ILE A 764 -5.15 -11.69 -16.72
CA ILE A 764 -4.72 -10.89 -17.88
C ILE A 764 -5.51 -9.60 -17.99
N THR A 765 -6.81 -9.64 -17.74
CA THR A 765 -7.65 -8.43 -17.71
C THR A 765 -7.19 -7.46 -16.61
N SER A 766 -6.80 -7.98 -15.44
CA SER A 766 -6.24 -7.17 -14.36
C SER A 766 -4.89 -6.56 -14.76
N ILE A 767 -4.00 -7.34 -15.39
CA ILE A 767 -2.72 -6.84 -15.91
C ILE A 767 -2.94 -5.79 -17.00
N LYS A 768 -3.93 -5.98 -17.89
CA LYS A 768 -4.30 -4.99 -18.91
C LYS A 768 -4.76 -3.68 -18.29
N ARG A 769 -5.51 -3.74 -17.19
CA ARG A 769 -5.97 -2.56 -16.46
C ARG A 769 -4.82 -1.80 -15.79
N GLU A 770 -3.84 -2.54 -15.24
CA GLU A 770 -2.71 -1.94 -14.51
C GLU A 770 -1.58 -1.45 -15.41
N LEU A 771 -1.26 -2.17 -16.48
CA LEU A 771 -0.10 -1.88 -17.33
C LEU A 771 -0.45 -1.55 -18.78
N GLY A 772 -1.72 -1.74 -19.18
CA GLY A 772 -2.17 -1.56 -20.55
C GLY A 772 -2.06 -2.82 -21.44
N GLY A 773 -2.70 -2.77 -22.61
CA GLY A 773 -2.87 -3.93 -23.50
C GLY A 773 -1.57 -4.51 -24.04
N LYS A 774 -0.56 -3.66 -24.32
CA LYS A 774 0.75 -4.09 -24.84
C LYS A 774 1.49 -5.00 -23.82
N TRP A 775 1.48 -4.62 -22.54
CA TRP A 775 2.10 -5.40 -21.49
C TRP A 775 1.33 -6.70 -21.21
N ALA A 776 0.00 -6.66 -21.26
CA ALA A 776 -0.82 -7.87 -21.09
C ALA A 776 -0.52 -8.90 -22.19
N ALA A 777 -0.43 -8.47 -23.46
CA ALA A 777 -0.06 -9.35 -24.57
C ALA A 777 1.37 -9.89 -24.42
N LEU A 778 2.31 -9.05 -23.98
CA LEU A 778 3.69 -9.47 -23.71
C LEU A 778 3.75 -10.56 -22.63
N VAL A 779 2.98 -10.43 -21.53
CA VAL A 779 2.91 -11.43 -20.46
C VAL A 779 2.42 -12.77 -20.98
N VAL A 780 1.37 -12.77 -21.79
CA VAL A 780 0.83 -14.02 -22.38
C VAL A 780 1.89 -14.74 -23.22
N VAL A 781 2.51 -14.03 -24.16
CA VAL A 781 3.53 -14.60 -25.04
C VAL A 781 4.75 -15.07 -24.25
N MET A 782 5.26 -14.21 -23.38
CA MET A 782 6.44 -14.48 -22.55
C MET A 782 6.25 -15.72 -21.69
N GLN A 783 5.11 -15.83 -21.00
CA GLN A 783 4.84 -16.99 -20.13
C GLN A 783 4.64 -18.27 -20.91
N CYS A 784 3.96 -18.24 -22.07
CA CYS A 784 3.86 -19.42 -22.93
C CYS A 784 5.24 -19.88 -23.41
N VAL A 785 6.11 -18.97 -23.80
CA VAL A 785 7.48 -19.30 -24.25
C VAL A 785 8.30 -19.89 -23.08
N ILE A 786 8.28 -19.28 -21.92
CA ILE A 786 9.00 -19.77 -20.73
C ILE A 786 8.47 -21.15 -20.31
N ALA A 787 7.15 -21.33 -20.29
CA ALA A 787 6.52 -22.61 -19.97
C ALA A 787 6.93 -23.71 -20.95
N TRP A 788 6.95 -23.39 -22.24
CA TRP A 788 7.38 -24.34 -23.28
C TRP A 788 8.85 -24.72 -23.11
N LEU A 789 9.73 -23.75 -22.93
CA LEU A 789 11.17 -24.00 -22.74
C LEU A 789 11.46 -24.81 -21.47
N CYS A 790 10.80 -24.51 -20.36
CA CYS A 790 10.96 -25.26 -19.12
C CYS A 790 10.42 -26.68 -19.23
N ALA A 791 9.25 -26.87 -19.85
CA ALA A 791 8.68 -28.19 -20.07
C ALA A 791 9.55 -29.03 -21.04
N PHE A 792 10.09 -28.41 -22.09
CA PHE A 792 11.03 -29.02 -23.01
C PHE A 792 12.33 -29.48 -22.30
N ALA A 793 12.87 -28.62 -21.44
CA ALA A 793 14.03 -28.96 -20.63
C ALA A 793 13.76 -30.17 -19.71
N VAL A 794 12.59 -30.19 -19.05
CA VAL A 794 12.18 -31.32 -18.19
C VAL A 794 12.03 -32.60 -18.99
N TYR A 795 11.38 -32.53 -20.16
CA TYR A 795 11.17 -33.69 -21.01
C TYR A 795 12.48 -34.25 -21.58
N THR A 796 13.36 -33.38 -22.09
CA THR A 796 14.62 -33.80 -22.70
C THR A 796 15.62 -34.29 -21.65
N ILE A 797 15.79 -33.59 -20.53
CA ILE A 797 16.71 -34.01 -19.46
C ILE A 797 16.21 -35.28 -18.79
N GLY A 798 14.89 -35.39 -18.53
CA GLY A 798 14.31 -36.58 -17.94
C GLY A 798 14.32 -37.77 -18.87
N GLY A 799 14.39 -37.59 -20.23
CA GLY A 799 14.56 -38.64 -21.22
C GLY A 799 16.00 -39.11 -21.39
N LEU A 800 16.98 -38.31 -20.88
CA LEU A 800 18.40 -38.68 -20.89
C LEU A 800 18.86 -39.41 -19.60
N LEU A 801 18.09 -39.23 -18.51
CA LEU A 801 18.27 -39.91 -17.23
C LEU A 801 17.52 -41.23 -17.17
#